data_4961f9faa4906dc6ad4b21e7e37f7cb3
#
_entry.id   4961f9faa4906dc6ad4b21e7e37f7cb3
#
_cell.length_a   1.000
_cell.length_b   1.000
_cell.length_c   1.000
_cell.angle_alpha   90.00
_cell.angle_beta   90.00
_cell.angle_gamma   90.00
#
_symmetry.space_group_name_H-M   'P 1'
#
loop_
_entity.id
_entity.type
_entity.pdbx_description
1 polymer ?
#
loop_
_entity_poly.entity_id
_entity_poly.type
_entity_poly.pdbx_seq_one_letter_code
_entity_poly.pdbx_strand_id
1 'polypeptide(L)'
;MKLYRHLAWDGIRKNSRLYVPYLLTGVGAVSFFYILVALARLPEGTLPGSGSVQVILNLGSFVLWVFSLLLLFYTHSFLIRRRNREFALYNVLGMGKGDISRILCWESLLSGGLSLLGGLALGVVLSKLAELGLMRVMGLEADMTYRVSAGGLLMALGLYGAIYLLILLSALLRVRRSTAIQLMRSEAVGEKPPRANWALALLGVLLLGAAYYLAVSIREPLTALTWFFAAVLMVIAATYLLFISGSVTLCRLLQRNPRFYYRKRHFVSVSSLVYRMKRNGAGLASICILGTMVLVMLSSTTCLYFGAEDSPRTRYPRAENVTVWYTDREDLYRDHSDLHAAVVTAARSRGAQMQDLREYRSSSSALTVRNGVLQGAGGSISDAVQFTAIPLSDYNAAMGARLTLSPGQVYICHGRSDYRESTLSFPGGAAWQVKGLVDNLASGGDSASVVTQLTAIVPDEEIADMDRLMEGMNTGVSRSWSCGFDLGQEPARDEGDPVAAAIREALVSRQDDIRFNVESLSENRGDFYGSYGSLFFLGILLSVGFSLAAVLIIYYKQISEGYEDQARFDIMQKVGMTRRDIRSSINSQLLLVFFLPLLLAGLHLVFAFPFVHKLLLLFNLWNTRLLVGTTAASFLAFAVLYTLVYRATSTAYYHIVSDGGDR
;
A
#
# COMPACT_ATOMS: atom_id res chain seq x y z
N MET A 1 -44.20 16.34 -15.45
CA MET A 1 -42.86 16.51 -14.88
C MET A 1 -42.81 16.74 -13.39
N LYS A 2 -43.67 17.61 -12.81
CA LYS A 2 -43.71 17.89 -11.35
C LYS A 2 -43.93 16.63 -10.49
N LEU A 3 -44.84 15.71 -10.92
CA LEU A 3 -45.15 14.47 -10.20
C LEU A 3 -43.92 13.56 -10.02
N TYR A 4 -43.17 13.28 -11.06
CA TYR A 4 -42.00 12.36 -11.00
C TYR A 4 -40.89 12.92 -10.11
N ARG A 5 -40.65 14.24 -10.12
CA ARG A 5 -39.70 14.92 -9.23
C ARG A 5 -40.16 14.82 -7.76
N HIS A 6 -41.44 14.99 -7.52
CA HIS A 6 -42.00 14.88 -6.16
C HIS A 6 -41.89 13.45 -5.62
N LEU A 7 -42.28 12.45 -6.43
CA LEU A 7 -42.13 11.05 -6.08
C LEU A 7 -40.66 10.63 -5.84
N ALA A 8 -39.72 11.14 -6.61
CA ALA A 8 -38.30 10.90 -6.39
C ALA A 8 -37.81 11.51 -5.08
N TRP A 9 -38.21 12.75 -4.77
CA TRP A 9 -37.84 13.42 -3.51
C TRP A 9 -38.45 12.72 -2.30
N ASP A 10 -39.72 12.37 -2.38
CA ASP A 10 -40.43 11.63 -1.32
C ASP A 10 -39.81 10.25 -1.12
N GLY A 11 -39.39 9.59 -2.21
CA GLY A 11 -38.65 8.32 -2.16
C GLY A 11 -37.35 8.44 -1.38
N ILE A 12 -36.57 9.49 -1.63
CA ILE A 12 -35.30 9.78 -0.90
C ILE A 12 -35.62 10.07 0.58
N ARG A 13 -36.60 10.95 0.87
CA ARG A 13 -36.92 11.39 2.22
C ARG A 13 -37.51 10.26 3.09
N LYS A 14 -38.43 9.47 2.56
CA LYS A 14 -39.04 8.34 3.27
C LYS A 14 -38.06 7.20 3.53
N ASN A 15 -37.06 7.02 2.63
CA ASN A 15 -36.02 6.01 2.76
C ASN A 15 -34.69 6.61 3.25
N SER A 16 -34.73 7.66 4.07
CA SER A 16 -33.53 8.37 4.55
C SER A 16 -32.49 7.45 5.20
N ARG A 17 -32.92 6.42 5.94
CA ARG A 17 -32.04 5.41 6.56
C ARG A 17 -31.13 4.68 5.54
N LEU A 18 -31.54 4.64 4.27
CA LEU A 18 -30.75 4.03 3.17
C LEU A 18 -30.04 5.09 2.33
N TYR A 19 -30.68 6.25 2.10
CA TYR A 19 -30.11 7.30 1.24
C TYR A 19 -29.04 8.13 1.93
N VAL A 20 -29.17 8.44 3.22
CA VAL A 20 -28.18 9.25 3.95
C VAL A 20 -26.79 8.60 3.91
N PRO A 21 -26.61 7.31 4.24
CA PRO A 21 -25.29 6.69 4.10
C PRO A 21 -24.78 6.65 2.65
N TYR A 22 -25.67 6.49 1.65
CA TYR A 22 -25.29 6.54 0.24
C TYR A 22 -24.77 7.93 -0.16
N LEU A 23 -25.48 8.99 0.24
CA LEU A 23 -25.06 10.37 0.01
C LEU A 23 -23.74 10.68 0.70
N LEU A 24 -23.58 10.26 1.97
CA LEU A 24 -22.32 10.42 2.70
C LEU A 24 -21.14 9.70 2.03
N THR A 25 -21.40 8.51 1.45
CA THR A 25 -20.39 7.79 0.67
C THR A 25 -19.95 8.62 -0.54
N GLY A 26 -20.93 9.16 -1.27
CA GLY A 26 -20.66 10.00 -2.45
C GLY A 26 -19.94 11.29 -2.10
N VAL A 27 -20.41 11.99 -1.07
CA VAL A 27 -19.77 13.23 -0.55
C VAL A 27 -18.33 12.94 -0.12
N GLY A 28 -18.10 11.88 0.65
CA GLY A 28 -16.75 11.50 1.10
C GLY A 28 -15.83 11.14 -0.07
N ALA A 29 -16.29 10.34 -1.02
CA ALA A 29 -15.52 9.92 -2.18
C ALA A 29 -15.10 11.12 -3.05
N VAL A 30 -16.03 12.03 -3.36
CA VAL A 30 -15.76 13.26 -4.13
C VAL A 30 -14.82 14.18 -3.38
N SER A 31 -15.02 14.35 -2.06
CA SER A 31 -14.19 15.20 -1.21
C SER A 31 -12.74 14.72 -1.16
N PHE A 32 -12.51 13.43 -0.84
CA PHE A 32 -11.17 12.86 -0.81
C PHE A 32 -10.46 12.93 -2.17
N PHE A 33 -11.18 12.68 -3.25
CA PHE A 33 -10.62 12.81 -4.59
C PHE A 33 -10.20 14.24 -4.92
N TYR A 34 -11.07 15.21 -4.62
CA TYR A 34 -10.74 16.61 -4.81
C TYR A 34 -9.51 17.04 -4.00
N ILE A 35 -9.43 16.64 -2.74
CA ILE A 35 -8.29 16.92 -1.87
C ILE A 35 -6.98 16.42 -2.51
N LEU A 36 -6.93 15.15 -2.95
CA LEU A 36 -5.73 14.60 -3.56
C LEU A 36 -5.34 15.33 -4.85
N VAL A 37 -6.30 15.62 -5.71
CA VAL A 37 -6.04 16.35 -6.97
C VAL A 37 -5.63 17.79 -6.71
N ALA A 38 -6.20 18.46 -5.70
CA ALA A 38 -5.82 19.82 -5.34
C ALA A 38 -4.37 19.86 -4.81
N LEU A 39 -3.99 18.91 -3.95
CA LEU A 39 -2.61 18.78 -3.45
C LEU A 39 -1.60 18.44 -4.56
N ALA A 40 -1.97 17.55 -5.50
CA ALA A 40 -1.13 17.20 -6.63
C ALA A 40 -0.90 18.38 -7.62
N ARG A 41 -1.69 19.43 -7.53
CA ARG A 41 -1.62 20.63 -8.38
C ARG A 41 -1.12 21.86 -7.65
N LEU A 42 -0.47 21.69 -6.50
CA LEU A 42 0.24 22.79 -5.87
C LEU A 42 1.36 23.30 -6.80
N PRO A 43 1.68 24.61 -6.78
CA PRO A 43 2.75 25.18 -7.59
C PRO A 43 4.09 24.48 -7.35
N GLU A 44 4.90 24.38 -8.39
CA GLU A 44 6.27 23.86 -8.29
C GLU A 44 7.06 24.68 -7.28
N GLY A 45 7.86 23.98 -6.46
CA GLY A 45 8.63 24.60 -5.37
C GLY A 45 7.88 24.78 -4.04
N THR A 46 6.56 24.53 -3.99
CA THR A 46 5.81 24.58 -2.71
C THR A 46 6.15 23.40 -1.79
N LEU A 47 6.48 22.26 -2.38
CA LEU A 47 6.82 21.03 -1.65
C LEU A 47 8.20 20.54 -2.08
N PRO A 48 9.05 20.08 -1.15
CA PRO A 48 10.32 19.43 -1.48
C PRO A 48 10.05 18.15 -2.25
N GLY A 49 10.88 17.84 -3.24
CA GLY A 49 10.66 16.67 -4.10
C GLY A 49 9.38 16.76 -4.94
N SER A 50 8.96 17.96 -5.35
CA SER A 50 7.67 18.26 -5.98
C SER A 50 7.29 17.28 -7.09
N GLY A 51 8.24 16.84 -7.92
CA GLY A 51 8.00 15.85 -8.98
C GLY A 51 7.55 14.49 -8.45
N SER A 52 8.26 13.94 -7.48
CA SER A 52 7.93 12.64 -6.86
C SER A 52 6.62 12.72 -6.07
N VAL A 53 6.43 13.79 -5.32
CA VAL A 53 5.20 14.04 -4.53
C VAL A 53 3.97 14.11 -5.45
N GLN A 54 4.06 14.84 -6.57
CA GLN A 54 2.98 14.92 -7.54
C GLN A 54 2.63 13.56 -8.16
N VAL A 55 3.62 12.74 -8.52
CA VAL A 55 3.41 11.39 -9.04
C VAL A 55 2.69 10.53 -8.01
N ILE A 56 3.12 10.55 -6.74
CA ILE A 56 2.51 9.79 -5.64
C ILE A 56 1.05 10.19 -5.43
N LEU A 57 0.77 11.50 -5.34
CA LEU A 57 -0.59 12.01 -5.14
C LEU A 57 -1.51 11.72 -6.33
N ASN A 58 -1.00 11.82 -7.56
CA ASN A 58 -1.76 11.45 -8.77
C ASN A 58 -2.07 9.95 -8.81
N LEU A 59 -1.12 9.09 -8.46
CA LEU A 59 -1.35 7.65 -8.33
C LEU A 59 -2.41 7.36 -7.27
N GLY A 60 -2.34 8.04 -6.11
CA GLY A 60 -3.35 7.94 -5.06
C GLY A 60 -4.74 8.38 -5.52
N SER A 61 -4.83 9.46 -6.28
CA SER A 61 -6.10 9.94 -6.85
C SER A 61 -6.70 8.94 -7.84
N PHE A 62 -5.87 8.29 -8.65
CA PHE A 62 -6.31 7.22 -9.56
C PHE A 62 -6.84 6.00 -8.81
N VAL A 63 -6.12 5.53 -7.78
CA VAL A 63 -6.56 4.42 -6.92
C VAL A 63 -7.90 4.75 -6.25
N LEU A 64 -8.03 5.97 -5.72
CA LEU A 64 -9.26 6.42 -5.08
C LEU A 64 -10.42 6.51 -6.07
N TRP A 65 -10.18 6.94 -7.30
CA TRP A 65 -11.20 6.99 -8.35
C TRP A 65 -11.73 5.59 -8.70
N VAL A 66 -10.83 4.63 -8.96
CA VAL A 66 -11.22 3.23 -9.25
C VAL A 66 -12.01 2.64 -8.08
N PHE A 67 -11.52 2.87 -6.86
CA PHE A 67 -12.20 2.41 -5.65
C PHE A 67 -13.59 3.04 -5.48
N SER A 68 -13.71 4.36 -5.68
CA SER A 68 -14.99 5.08 -5.60
C SER A 68 -16.01 4.56 -6.60
N LEU A 69 -15.56 4.24 -7.82
CA LEU A 69 -16.40 3.62 -8.85
C LEU A 69 -17.01 2.31 -8.33
N LEU A 70 -16.18 1.41 -7.81
CA LEU A 70 -16.63 0.12 -7.28
C LEU A 70 -17.57 0.29 -6.08
N LEU A 71 -17.21 1.16 -5.13
CA LEU A 71 -17.98 1.41 -3.92
C LEU A 71 -19.34 2.02 -4.21
N LEU A 72 -19.41 3.03 -5.08
CA LEU A 72 -20.68 3.69 -5.45
C LEU A 72 -21.59 2.76 -6.23
N PHE A 73 -21.06 1.93 -7.13
CA PHE A 73 -21.82 0.88 -7.79
C PHE A 73 -22.37 -0.16 -6.81
N TYR A 74 -21.55 -0.60 -5.85
CA TYR A 74 -21.99 -1.54 -4.82
C TYR A 74 -23.12 -0.97 -3.97
N THR A 75 -22.94 0.23 -3.42
CA THR A 75 -23.92 0.89 -2.54
C THR A 75 -25.22 1.21 -3.28
N HIS A 76 -25.14 1.69 -4.52
CA HIS A 76 -26.31 1.94 -5.35
C HIS A 76 -27.06 0.65 -5.73
N SER A 77 -26.31 -0.42 -6.07
CA SER A 77 -26.92 -1.73 -6.37
C SER A 77 -27.70 -2.27 -5.16
N PHE A 78 -27.18 -2.04 -3.96
CA PHE A 78 -27.87 -2.39 -2.73
C PHE A 78 -29.15 -1.56 -2.53
N LEU A 79 -29.07 -0.25 -2.73
CA LEU A 79 -30.17 0.68 -2.61
C LEU A 79 -31.33 0.32 -3.55
N ILE A 80 -31.05 0.07 -4.83
CA ILE A 80 -32.05 -0.33 -5.84
C ILE A 80 -32.73 -1.64 -5.46
N ARG A 81 -32.00 -2.65 -4.98
CA ARG A 81 -32.61 -3.95 -4.57
C ARG A 81 -33.67 -3.77 -3.50
N ARG A 82 -33.45 -2.87 -2.55
CA ARG A 82 -34.43 -2.59 -1.47
C ARG A 82 -35.67 -1.88 -1.99
N ARG A 83 -35.54 -1.07 -3.02
CA ARG A 83 -36.65 -0.35 -3.64
C ARG A 83 -37.45 -1.14 -4.68
N ASN A 84 -37.02 -2.36 -5.00
CA ASN A 84 -37.73 -3.20 -5.97
C ASN A 84 -39.21 -3.41 -5.62
N ARG A 85 -39.57 -3.48 -4.34
CA ARG A 85 -40.95 -3.56 -3.87
C ARG A 85 -41.77 -2.30 -4.20
N GLU A 86 -41.23 -1.12 -4.00
CA GLU A 86 -41.87 0.14 -4.34
C GLU A 86 -42.09 0.23 -5.86
N PHE A 87 -41.09 -0.15 -6.65
CA PHE A 87 -41.21 -0.16 -8.11
C PHE A 87 -42.26 -1.19 -8.60
N ALA A 88 -42.32 -2.34 -7.93
CA ALA A 88 -43.36 -3.33 -8.23
C ALA A 88 -44.78 -2.79 -7.89
N LEU A 89 -44.92 -2.11 -6.76
CA LEU A 89 -46.18 -1.46 -6.36
C LEU A 89 -46.60 -0.38 -7.35
N TYR A 90 -45.68 0.48 -7.80
CA TYR A 90 -45.96 1.49 -8.83
C TYR A 90 -46.42 0.84 -10.14
N ASN A 91 -45.85 -0.31 -10.51
CA ASN A 91 -46.23 -1.03 -11.71
C ASN A 91 -47.66 -1.64 -11.58
N VAL A 92 -48.03 -2.17 -10.39
CA VAL A 92 -49.38 -2.68 -10.09
C VAL A 92 -50.41 -1.54 -10.11
N LEU A 93 -50.00 -0.32 -9.68
CA LEU A 93 -50.83 0.88 -9.73
C LEU A 93 -50.95 1.50 -11.12
N GLY A 94 -50.41 0.82 -12.17
CA GLY A 94 -50.57 1.23 -13.57
C GLY A 94 -49.42 2.08 -14.14
N MET A 95 -48.35 2.35 -13.37
CA MET A 95 -47.17 3.06 -13.89
C MET A 95 -46.32 2.17 -14.80
N GLY A 96 -46.09 2.62 -16.03
CA GLY A 96 -45.27 1.90 -16.97
C GLY A 96 -43.77 1.92 -16.63
N LYS A 97 -42.96 1.04 -17.26
CA LYS A 97 -41.48 1.03 -17.11
C LYS A 97 -40.85 2.38 -17.46
N GLY A 98 -41.46 3.15 -18.39
CA GLY A 98 -41.01 4.50 -18.76
C GLY A 98 -41.17 5.49 -17.61
N ASP A 99 -42.26 5.40 -16.84
CA ASP A 99 -42.52 6.28 -15.73
C ASP A 99 -41.59 6.00 -14.55
N ILE A 100 -41.36 4.72 -14.24
CA ILE A 100 -40.36 4.27 -13.25
C ILE A 100 -38.96 4.73 -13.65
N SER A 101 -38.62 4.65 -14.94
CA SER A 101 -37.34 5.14 -15.46
C SER A 101 -37.17 6.65 -15.25
N ARG A 102 -38.25 7.46 -15.44
CA ARG A 102 -38.24 8.90 -15.19
C ARG A 102 -38.05 9.24 -13.71
N ILE A 103 -38.68 8.47 -12.80
CA ILE A 103 -38.49 8.62 -11.34
C ILE A 103 -37.02 8.34 -11.00
N LEU A 104 -36.44 7.25 -11.51
CA LEU A 104 -35.04 6.89 -11.29
C LEU A 104 -34.05 7.93 -11.83
N CYS A 105 -34.36 8.52 -13.00
CA CYS A 105 -33.54 9.63 -13.53
C CYS A 105 -33.50 10.82 -12.57
N TRP A 106 -34.67 11.25 -12.07
CA TRP A 106 -34.74 12.36 -11.11
C TRP A 106 -34.05 12.02 -9.77
N GLU A 107 -34.22 10.81 -9.30
CA GLU A 107 -33.61 10.33 -8.08
C GLU A 107 -32.08 10.27 -8.18
N SER A 108 -31.55 9.74 -9.28
CA SER A 108 -30.10 9.70 -9.54
C SER A 108 -29.53 11.10 -9.74
N LEU A 109 -30.26 12.00 -10.40
CA LEU A 109 -29.85 13.40 -10.57
C LEU A 109 -29.78 14.14 -9.22
N LEU A 110 -30.81 13.97 -8.37
CA LEU A 110 -30.85 14.58 -7.04
C LEU A 110 -29.76 14.02 -6.13
N SER A 111 -29.63 12.70 -6.04
CA SER A 111 -28.65 12.08 -5.18
C SER A 111 -27.21 12.31 -5.68
N GLY A 112 -26.97 12.20 -6.98
CA GLY A 112 -25.67 12.50 -7.59
C GLY A 112 -25.30 13.97 -7.48
N GLY A 113 -26.26 14.87 -7.74
CA GLY A 113 -26.07 16.31 -7.59
C GLY A 113 -25.75 16.73 -6.16
N LEU A 114 -26.50 16.21 -5.17
CA LEU A 114 -26.23 16.46 -3.75
C LEU A 114 -24.86 15.93 -3.32
N SER A 115 -24.47 14.74 -3.78
CA SER A 115 -23.18 14.15 -3.48
C SER A 115 -22.03 14.94 -4.11
N LEU A 116 -22.19 15.40 -5.36
CA LEU A 116 -21.19 16.22 -6.05
C LEU A 116 -21.03 17.59 -5.39
N LEU A 117 -22.14 18.31 -5.19
CA LEU A 117 -22.09 19.65 -4.60
C LEU A 117 -21.58 19.59 -3.16
N GLY A 118 -22.12 18.68 -2.35
CA GLY A 118 -21.68 18.48 -0.97
C GLY A 118 -20.22 18.03 -0.87
N GLY A 119 -19.79 17.13 -1.75
CA GLY A 119 -18.44 16.60 -1.77
C GLY A 119 -17.41 17.63 -2.23
N LEU A 120 -17.73 18.43 -3.25
CA LEU A 120 -16.87 19.53 -3.69
C LEU A 120 -16.78 20.65 -2.63
N ALA A 121 -17.91 21.03 -2.01
CA ALA A 121 -17.91 22.02 -0.96
C ALA A 121 -17.07 21.56 0.25
N LEU A 122 -17.29 20.32 0.72
CA LEU A 122 -16.51 19.75 1.81
C LEU A 122 -15.03 19.56 1.43
N GLY A 123 -14.75 19.11 0.21
CA GLY A 123 -13.42 18.93 -0.31
C GLY A 123 -12.64 20.22 -0.38
N VAL A 124 -13.26 21.31 -0.86
CA VAL A 124 -12.66 22.66 -0.90
C VAL A 124 -12.32 23.12 0.52
N VAL A 125 -13.23 22.98 1.48
CA VAL A 125 -12.99 23.39 2.88
C VAL A 125 -11.87 22.55 3.52
N LEU A 126 -11.89 21.24 3.33
CA LEU A 126 -10.92 20.32 3.93
C LEU A 126 -9.58 20.31 3.19
N SER A 127 -9.49 20.78 1.95
CA SER A 127 -8.24 20.75 1.18
C SER A 127 -7.14 21.56 1.86
N LYS A 128 -7.46 22.69 2.48
CA LYS A 128 -6.47 23.47 3.25
C LYS A 128 -6.00 22.75 4.50
N LEU A 129 -6.90 22.11 5.22
CA LEU A 129 -6.54 21.31 6.38
C LEU A 129 -5.63 20.13 5.97
N ALA A 130 -5.92 19.50 4.84
CA ALA A 130 -5.12 18.41 4.28
C ALA A 130 -3.73 18.91 3.83
N GLU A 131 -3.66 20.09 3.21
CA GLU A 131 -2.38 20.74 2.84
C GLU A 131 -1.53 21.05 4.06
N LEU A 132 -2.10 21.66 5.10
CA LEU A 132 -1.43 21.91 6.36
C LEU A 132 -0.95 20.62 7.05
N GLY A 133 -1.78 19.56 6.99
CA GLY A 133 -1.42 18.24 7.47
C GLY A 133 -0.23 17.64 6.72
N LEU A 134 -0.23 17.74 5.38
CA LEU A 134 0.87 17.28 4.54
C LEU A 134 2.16 18.06 4.83
N MET A 135 2.10 19.40 4.87
CA MET A 135 3.24 20.25 5.21
C MET A 135 3.80 19.91 6.59
N ARG A 136 2.93 19.71 7.58
CA ARG A 136 3.35 19.33 8.94
C ARG A 136 4.04 17.96 8.97
N VAL A 137 3.53 16.98 8.21
CA VAL A 137 4.15 15.66 8.08
C VAL A 137 5.54 15.76 7.42
N MET A 138 5.70 16.65 6.45
CA MET A 138 7.01 16.91 5.81
C MET A 138 7.94 17.79 6.65
N GLY A 139 7.50 18.33 7.79
CA GLY A 139 8.28 19.22 8.64
C GLY A 139 8.45 20.63 8.06
N LEU A 140 7.56 21.06 7.17
CA LEU A 140 7.56 22.37 6.54
C LEU A 140 6.78 23.40 7.36
N GLU A 141 7.11 24.68 7.17
CA GLU A 141 6.32 25.77 7.69
C GLU A 141 4.96 25.88 7.00
N ALA A 142 3.93 26.22 7.76
CA ALA A 142 2.57 26.28 7.27
C ALA A 142 2.35 27.54 6.40
N ASP A 143 2.12 27.38 5.09
CA ASP A 143 1.60 28.46 4.24
C ASP A 143 0.10 28.64 4.49
N MET A 144 -0.31 29.79 4.98
CA MET A 144 -1.73 30.11 5.26
C MET A 144 -2.49 30.60 4.02
N THR A 145 -1.86 30.70 2.88
CA THR A 145 -2.51 31.15 1.64
C THR A 145 -3.56 30.12 1.19
N TYR A 146 -4.81 30.52 1.09
CA TYR A 146 -5.89 29.64 0.64
C TYR A 146 -6.03 29.67 -0.88
N ARG A 147 -5.92 28.51 -1.52
CA ARG A 147 -6.01 28.37 -2.98
C ARG A 147 -7.04 27.32 -3.35
N VAL A 148 -7.95 27.66 -4.26
CA VAL A 148 -8.94 26.72 -4.82
C VAL A 148 -8.43 26.24 -6.18
N SER A 149 -8.26 24.93 -6.33
CA SER A 149 -7.85 24.33 -7.60
C SER A 149 -9.04 24.21 -8.56
N ALA A 150 -9.20 25.16 -9.47
CA ALA A 150 -10.24 25.11 -10.50
C ALA A 150 -10.14 23.86 -11.38
N GLY A 151 -8.90 23.45 -11.74
CA GLY A 151 -8.66 22.23 -12.47
C GLY A 151 -9.04 20.97 -11.68
N GLY A 152 -8.88 20.99 -10.36
CA GLY A 152 -9.34 19.91 -9.47
C GLY A 152 -10.86 19.81 -9.42
N LEU A 153 -11.55 20.96 -9.37
CA LEU A 153 -13.01 21.01 -9.42
C LEU A 153 -13.56 20.41 -10.73
N LEU A 154 -13.02 20.83 -11.87
CA LEU A 154 -13.45 20.34 -13.19
C LEU A 154 -13.19 18.83 -13.33
N MET A 155 -12.04 18.36 -12.87
CA MET A 155 -11.69 16.94 -12.95
C MET A 155 -12.62 16.09 -12.07
N ALA A 156 -12.88 16.50 -10.82
CA ALA A 156 -13.80 15.82 -9.94
C ALA A 156 -15.25 15.82 -10.49
N LEU A 157 -15.71 16.96 -10.99
CA LEU A 157 -17.03 17.07 -11.62
C LEU A 157 -17.16 16.12 -12.82
N GLY A 158 -16.17 16.09 -13.71
CA GLY A 158 -16.19 15.24 -14.91
C GLY A 158 -16.17 13.76 -14.55
N LEU A 159 -15.23 13.33 -13.70
CA LEU A 159 -15.08 11.92 -13.34
C LEU A 159 -16.28 11.38 -12.55
N TYR A 160 -16.69 12.09 -11.50
CA TYR A 160 -17.84 11.65 -10.70
C TYR A 160 -19.16 11.83 -11.41
N GLY A 161 -19.29 12.85 -12.27
CA GLY A 161 -20.41 12.97 -13.19
C GLY A 161 -20.55 11.75 -14.11
N ALA A 162 -19.43 11.27 -14.66
CA ALA A 162 -19.39 10.04 -15.45
C ALA A 162 -19.76 8.81 -14.63
N ILE A 163 -19.27 8.69 -13.38
CA ILE A 163 -19.64 7.56 -12.47
C ILE A 163 -21.15 7.56 -12.22
N TYR A 164 -21.76 8.71 -11.84
CA TYR A 164 -23.20 8.78 -11.60
C TYR A 164 -24.02 8.52 -12.86
N LEU A 165 -23.54 8.92 -14.03
CA LEU A 165 -24.16 8.59 -15.31
C LEU A 165 -24.13 7.10 -15.59
N LEU A 166 -23.01 6.43 -15.37
CA LEU A 166 -22.87 4.97 -15.50
C LEU A 166 -23.78 4.23 -14.53
N ILE A 167 -23.87 4.70 -13.29
CA ILE A 167 -24.77 4.16 -12.28
C ILE A 167 -26.22 4.28 -12.73
N LEU A 168 -26.63 5.45 -13.20
CA LEU A 168 -27.97 5.68 -13.75
C LEU A 168 -28.26 4.74 -14.91
N LEU A 169 -27.35 4.63 -15.88
CA LEU A 169 -27.49 3.74 -17.03
C LEU A 169 -27.67 2.29 -16.61
N SER A 170 -26.88 1.84 -15.63
CA SER A 170 -26.99 0.48 -15.08
C SER A 170 -28.35 0.22 -14.43
N ALA A 171 -28.89 1.20 -13.70
CA ALA A 171 -30.20 1.14 -13.05
C ALA A 171 -31.34 1.09 -14.09
N LEU A 172 -31.27 1.93 -15.12
CA LEU A 172 -32.25 1.94 -16.21
C LEU A 172 -32.27 0.62 -16.98
N LEU A 173 -31.09 0.07 -17.29
CA LEU A 173 -30.97 -1.24 -17.96
C LEU A 173 -31.59 -2.35 -17.11
N ARG A 174 -31.39 -2.32 -15.79
CA ARG A 174 -31.96 -3.30 -14.85
C ARG A 174 -33.49 -3.24 -14.84
N VAL A 175 -34.09 -2.05 -14.74
CA VAL A 175 -35.56 -1.87 -14.73
C VAL A 175 -36.16 -2.30 -16.06
N ARG A 176 -35.54 -1.95 -17.19
CA ARG A 176 -36.01 -2.36 -18.52
C ARG A 176 -36.04 -3.90 -18.69
N ARG A 177 -35.05 -4.62 -18.13
CA ARG A 177 -34.93 -6.08 -18.22
C ARG A 177 -35.80 -6.85 -17.23
N SER A 178 -36.29 -6.22 -16.14
CA SER A 178 -37.07 -6.88 -15.08
C SER A 178 -38.57 -6.89 -15.42
N THR A 179 -39.27 -7.97 -15.01
CA THR A 179 -40.74 -8.05 -15.05
C THR A 179 -41.34 -7.69 -13.67
N ALA A 180 -42.58 -7.15 -13.64
CA ALA A 180 -43.26 -6.79 -12.39
C ALA A 180 -43.33 -7.96 -11.38
N ILE A 181 -43.62 -9.18 -11.92
CA ILE A 181 -43.70 -10.40 -11.11
C ILE A 181 -42.33 -10.75 -10.51
N GLN A 182 -41.23 -10.58 -11.24
CA GLN A 182 -39.89 -10.83 -10.75
C GLN A 182 -39.49 -9.84 -9.66
N LEU A 183 -39.91 -8.57 -9.78
CA LEU A 183 -39.67 -7.54 -8.77
C LEU A 183 -40.45 -7.83 -7.48
N MET A 184 -41.69 -8.31 -7.55
CA MET A 184 -42.50 -8.68 -6.35
C MET A 184 -42.00 -9.97 -5.68
N ARG A 185 -41.63 -10.99 -6.49
CA ARG A 185 -41.20 -12.29 -5.97
C ARG A 185 -39.77 -12.31 -5.45
N SER A 186 -38.98 -11.29 -5.70
CA SER A 186 -37.54 -11.28 -5.36
C SER A 186 -37.23 -11.55 -3.87
N GLU A 187 -38.18 -11.30 -2.96
CA GLU A 187 -38.04 -11.59 -1.52
C GLU A 187 -38.92 -12.76 -1.03
N ALA A 188 -40.01 -13.11 -1.76
CA ALA A 188 -41.00 -14.09 -1.31
C ALA A 188 -40.70 -15.53 -1.78
N VAL A 189 -39.85 -15.69 -2.80
CA VAL A 189 -39.41 -17.02 -3.23
C VAL A 189 -38.39 -17.53 -2.21
N GLY A 190 -38.78 -18.54 -1.44
CA GLY A 190 -37.87 -19.25 -0.52
C GLY A 190 -36.56 -19.59 -1.24
N GLU A 191 -35.44 -19.19 -0.65
CA GLU A 191 -34.12 -19.43 -1.24
C GLU A 191 -33.90 -20.93 -1.44
N LYS A 192 -33.62 -21.31 -2.68
CA LYS A 192 -33.17 -22.68 -2.95
C LYS A 192 -31.97 -23.02 -2.07
N PRO A 193 -31.94 -24.19 -1.42
CA PRO A 193 -30.85 -24.56 -0.56
C PRO A 193 -29.51 -24.39 -1.29
N PRO A 194 -28.54 -23.68 -0.68
CA PRO A 194 -27.28 -23.37 -1.35
C PRO A 194 -26.57 -24.68 -1.72
N ARG A 195 -26.22 -24.89 -2.97
CA ARG A 195 -25.38 -26.01 -3.39
C ARG A 195 -23.92 -25.67 -3.08
N ALA A 196 -23.23 -26.55 -2.36
CA ALA A 196 -21.79 -26.42 -2.17
C ALA A 196 -21.09 -26.63 -3.52
N ASN A 197 -20.35 -25.64 -3.96
CA ASN A 197 -19.48 -25.79 -5.13
C ASN A 197 -18.06 -26.10 -4.65
N TRP A 198 -17.75 -27.38 -4.49
CA TRP A 198 -16.48 -27.87 -4.00
C TRP A 198 -15.31 -27.44 -4.91
N ALA A 199 -15.54 -27.41 -6.22
CA ALA A 199 -14.50 -27.01 -7.18
C ALA A 199 -14.07 -25.55 -6.99
N LEU A 200 -15.04 -24.63 -6.82
CA LEU A 200 -14.73 -23.22 -6.55
C LEU A 200 -14.12 -23.01 -5.16
N ALA A 201 -14.54 -23.78 -4.17
CA ALA A 201 -13.93 -23.74 -2.83
C ALA A 201 -12.48 -24.22 -2.88
N LEU A 202 -12.21 -25.34 -3.55
CA LEU A 202 -10.86 -25.87 -3.73
C LEU A 202 -9.98 -24.90 -4.53
N LEU A 203 -10.50 -24.33 -5.61
CA LEU A 203 -9.80 -23.32 -6.40
C LEU A 203 -9.42 -22.11 -5.54
N GLY A 204 -10.33 -21.65 -4.65
CA GLY A 204 -10.06 -20.57 -3.72
C GLY A 204 -8.92 -20.91 -2.75
N VAL A 205 -8.89 -22.13 -2.20
CA VAL A 205 -7.81 -22.59 -1.31
C VAL A 205 -6.48 -22.67 -2.06
N LEU A 206 -6.47 -23.26 -3.25
CA LEU A 206 -5.26 -23.40 -4.08
C LEU A 206 -4.70 -22.02 -4.48
N LEU A 207 -5.57 -21.11 -4.89
CA LEU A 207 -5.19 -19.77 -5.29
C LEU A 207 -4.60 -18.97 -4.10
N LEU A 208 -5.22 -19.09 -2.91
CA LEU A 208 -4.71 -18.47 -1.70
C LEU A 208 -3.37 -19.08 -1.28
N GLY A 209 -3.26 -20.41 -1.33
CA GLY A 209 -2.02 -21.12 -1.03
C GLY A 209 -0.88 -20.72 -1.97
N ALA A 210 -1.17 -20.60 -3.27
CA ALA A 210 -0.20 -20.14 -4.26
C ALA A 210 0.23 -18.68 -4.02
N ALA A 211 -0.71 -17.78 -3.69
CA ALA A 211 -0.39 -16.40 -3.36
C ALA A 211 0.49 -16.28 -2.10
N TYR A 212 0.18 -17.05 -1.07
CA TYR A 212 1.00 -17.08 0.16
C TYR A 212 2.37 -17.70 -0.07
N TYR A 213 2.43 -18.77 -0.87
CA TYR A 213 3.69 -19.37 -1.27
C TYR A 213 4.58 -18.36 -2.01
N LEU A 214 4.04 -17.63 -2.99
CA LEU A 214 4.74 -16.56 -3.68
C LEU A 214 5.26 -15.50 -2.69
N ALA A 215 4.41 -15.07 -1.76
CA ALA A 215 4.78 -14.03 -0.79
C ALA A 215 5.95 -14.42 0.11
N VAL A 216 6.08 -15.69 0.46
CA VAL A 216 7.14 -16.21 1.34
C VAL A 216 8.38 -16.62 0.55
N SER A 217 8.22 -17.25 -0.64
CA SER A 217 9.30 -17.88 -1.41
C SER A 217 10.19 -16.88 -2.14
N ILE A 218 9.63 -15.75 -2.61
CA ILE A 218 10.40 -14.73 -3.30
C ILE A 218 11.38 -14.09 -2.30
N ARG A 219 12.68 -14.11 -2.60
CA ARG A 219 13.72 -13.57 -1.72
C ARG A 219 14.18 -12.19 -2.13
N GLU A 220 14.10 -11.88 -3.41
CA GLU A 220 14.66 -10.67 -4.00
C GLU A 220 13.63 -9.54 -4.10
N PRO A 221 13.99 -8.31 -3.72
CA PRO A 221 13.08 -7.17 -3.69
C PRO A 221 12.52 -6.76 -5.06
N LEU A 222 13.33 -6.81 -6.12
CA LEU A 222 12.87 -6.47 -7.47
C LEU A 222 11.90 -7.50 -8.04
N THR A 223 12.18 -8.78 -7.80
CA THR A 223 11.25 -9.88 -8.12
C THR A 223 9.97 -9.77 -7.31
N ALA A 224 10.06 -9.34 -6.05
CA ALA A 224 8.89 -9.05 -5.23
C ALA A 224 8.03 -7.93 -5.86
N LEU A 225 8.62 -6.84 -6.34
CA LEU A 225 7.88 -5.75 -6.97
C LEU A 225 7.10 -6.22 -8.21
N THR A 226 7.69 -7.05 -9.06
CA THR A 226 7.04 -7.57 -10.28
C THR A 226 5.86 -8.50 -9.97
N TRP A 227 6.00 -9.38 -8.97
CA TRP A 227 4.94 -10.34 -8.61
C TRP A 227 3.91 -9.79 -7.61
N PHE A 228 4.15 -8.61 -7.04
CA PHE A 228 3.27 -8.02 -6.02
C PHE A 228 1.83 -7.89 -6.49
N PHE A 229 1.60 -7.27 -7.66
CA PHE A 229 0.24 -7.05 -8.16
C PHE A 229 -0.46 -8.37 -8.50
N ALA A 230 0.27 -9.35 -9.04
CA ALA A 230 -0.28 -10.68 -9.31
C ALA A 230 -0.70 -11.38 -8.00
N ALA A 231 0.15 -11.35 -6.98
CA ALA A 231 -0.16 -11.93 -5.67
C ALA A 231 -1.39 -11.25 -5.03
N VAL A 232 -1.48 -9.91 -5.09
CA VAL A 232 -2.64 -9.16 -4.58
C VAL A 232 -3.93 -9.57 -5.30
N LEU A 233 -3.92 -9.65 -6.63
CA LEU A 233 -5.09 -10.09 -7.41
C LEU A 233 -5.50 -11.53 -7.08
N MET A 234 -4.51 -12.42 -6.88
CA MET A 234 -4.77 -13.80 -6.45
C MET A 234 -5.42 -13.86 -5.07
N VAL A 235 -4.94 -13.07 -4.09
CA VAL A 235 -5.54 -12.98 -2.75
C VAL A 235 -6.97 -12.43 -2.83
N ILE A 236 -7.22 -11.39 -3.62
CA ILE A 236 -8.56 -10.82 -3.81
C ILE A 236 -9.51 -11.88 -4.38
N ALA A 237 -9.13 -12.53 -5.49
CA ALA A 237 -9.95 -13.56 -6.13
C ALA A 237 -10.20 -14.76 -5.18
N ALA A 238 -9.15 -15.25 -4.50
CA ALA A 238 -9.25 -16.32 -3.53
C ALA A 238 -10.19 -15.97 -2.37
N THR A 239 -10.10 -14.75 -1.84
CA THR A 239 -10.95 -14.27 -0.74
C THR A 239 -12.42 -14.26 -1.15
N TYR A 240 -12.75 -13.77 -2.36
CA TYR A 240 -14.12 -13.86 -2.87
C TYR A 240 -14.60 -15.30 -3.03
N LEU A 241 -13.78 -16.18 -3.60
CA LEU A 241 -14.13 -17.60 -3.77
C LEU A 241 -14.36 -18.30 -2.43
N LEU A 242 -13.50 -18.03 -1.43
CA LEU A 242 -13.61 -18.61 -0.10
C LEU A 242 -14.83 -18.11 0.66
N PHE A 243 -15.14 -16.82 0.63
CA PHE A 243 -16.32 -16.30 1.30
C PHE A 243 -17.63 -16.72 0.60
N ILE A 244 -17.67 -16.81 -0.73
CA ILE A 244 -18.89 -17.16 -1.47
C ILE A 244 -19.12 -18.68 -1.48
N SER A 245 -18.11 -19.47 -1.83
CA SER A 245 -18.22 -20.93 -2.00
C SER A 245 -17.60 -21.73 -0.87
N GLY A 246 -16.45 -21.30 -0.36
CA GLY A 246 -15.73 -21.99 0.72
C GLY A 246 -16.50 -22.00 2.02
N SER A 247 -17.11 -20.89 2.41
CA SER A 247 -17.90 -20.78 3.63
C SER A 247 -19.14 -21.69 3.62
N VAL A 248 -19.84 -21.75 2.48
CA VAL A 248 -20.99 -22.65 2.29
C VAL A 248 -20.54 -24.11 2.35
N THR A 249 -19.41 -24.41 1.70
CA THR A 249 -18.83 -25.75 1.70
C THR A 249 -18.41 -26.20 3.10
N LEU A 250 -17.75 -25.32 3.86
CA LEU A 250 -17.37 -25.54 5.26
C LEU A 250 -18.59 -25.80 6.14
N CYS A 251 -19.62 -24.96 6.04
CA CYS A 251 -20.86 -25.14 6.82
C CYS A 251 -21.52 -26.48 6.51
N ARG A 252 -21.54 -26.93 5.24
CA ARG A 252 -22.06 -28.23 4.87
C ARG A 252 -21.24 -29.39 5.38
N LEU A 253 -19.92 -29.22 5.43
CA LEU A 253 -19.01 -30.20 6.01
C LEU A 253 -19.26 -30.37 7.50
N LEU A 254 -19.49 -29.27 8.22
CA LEU A 254 -19.88 -29.27 9.63
C LEU A 254 -21.24 -29.92 9.86
N GLN A 255 -22.19 -29.76 8.92
CA GLN A 255 -23.49 -30.44 8.98
C GLN A 255 -23.40 -31.95 8.82
N ARG A 256 -22.38 -32.46 8.09
CA ARG A 256 -22.13 -33.89 7.93
C ARG A 256 -21.58 -34.59 9.17
N ASN A 257 -21.10 -33.83 10.15
CA ASN A 257 -20.64 -34.40 11.42
C ASN A 257 -21.76 -34.41 12.48
N PRO A 258 -22.43 -35.57 12.73
CA PRO A 258 -23.58 -35.62 13.63
C PRO A 258 -23.25 -35.21 15.04
N ARG A 259 -22.06 -35.55 15.54
CA ARG A 259 -21.64 -35.25 16.93
C ARG A 259 -21.48 -33.75 17.17
N PHE A 260 -21.17 -32.98 16.15
CA PHE A 260 -21.04 -31.53 16.21
C PHE A 260 -22.39 -30.85 15.95
N TYR A 261 -23.08 -31.25 14.88
CA TYR A 261 -24.26 -30.60 14.37
C TYR A 261 -25.46 -30.68 15.30
N TYR A 262 -25.77 -31.89 15.89
CA TYR A 262 -26.97 -32.08 16.74
C TYR A 262 -26.85 -31.55 18.17
N ARG A 263 -25.78 -30.83 18.50
CA ARG A 263 -25.75 -30.06 19.75
C ARG A 263 -26.71 -28.89 19.66
N LYS A 264 -27.60 -28.70 20.65
CA LYS A 264 -28.67 -27.67 20.68
C LYS A 264 -28.20 -26.29 20.22
N ARG A 265 -26.99 -25.89 20.59
CA ARG A 265 -26.39 -24.59 20.27
C ARG A 265 -25.84 -24.50 18.84
N HIS A 266 -25.38 -25.60 18.26
CA HIS A 266 -24.77 -25.64 16.93
C HIS A 266 -25.79 -25.86 15.82
N PHE A 267 -26.87 -26.60 16.08
CA PHE A 267 -27.91 -26.92 15.09
C PHE A 267 -28.53 -25.65 14.48
N VAL A 268 -29.03 -24.75 15.32
CA VAL A 268 -29.66 -23.50 14.87
C VAL A 268 -28.62 -22.57 14.21
N SER A 269 -27.41 -22.47 14.79
CA SER A 269 -26.36 -21.57 14.31
C SER A 269 -25.84 -22.00 12.95
N VAL A 270 -25.48 -23.28 12.76
CA VAL A 270 -24.92 -23.77 11.49
C VAL A 270 -25.97 -23.80 10.39
N SER A 271 -27.22 -24.17 10.69
CA SER A 271 -28.32 -24.17 9.72
C SER A 271 -28.60 -22.78 9.17
N SER A 272 -28.66 -21.76 10.03
CA SER A 272 -28.88 -20.38 9.60
C SER A 272 -27.65 -19.78 8.89
N LEU A 273 -26.44 -20.16 9.33
CA LEU A 273 -25.17 -19.65 8.78
C LEU A 273 -24.98 -20.03 7.30
N VAL A 274 -25.40 -21.23 6.88
CA VAL A 274 -25.30 -21.68 5.48
C VAL A 274 -26.03 -20.72 4.54
N TYR A 275 -27.23 -20.31 4.87
CA TYR A 275 -28.02 -19.37 4.07
C TYR A 275 -27.46 -17.95 4.13
N ARG A 276 -27.04 -17.50 5.31
CA ARG A 276 -26.40 -16.19 5.49
C ARG A 276 -25.11 -16.08 4.71
N MET A 277 -24.22 -17.08 4.74
CA MET A 277 -22.93 -17.05 4.03
C MET A 277 -23.11 -16.99 2.53
N LYS A 278 -24.04 -17.76 1.93
CA LYS A 278 -24.32 -17.68 0.50
C LYS A 278 -24.69 -16.27 0.06
N ARG A 279 -25.54 -15.59 0.84
CA ARG A 279 -26.06 -14.26 0.48
C ARG A 279 -25.06 -13.16 0.75
N ASN A 280 -24.31 -13.29 1.82
CA ASN A 280 -23.43 -12.23 2.34
C ASN A 280 -21.95 -12.41 2.00
N GLY A 281 -21.58 -13.53 1.36
CA GLY A 281 -20.18 -13.88 1.10
C GLY A 281 -19.41 -12.78 0.38
N ALA A 282 -19.99 -12.17 -0.66
CA ALA A 282 -19.34 -11.09 -1.39
C ALA A 282 -19.12 -9.84 -0.53
N GLY A 283 -20.09 -9.45 0.29
CA GLY A 283 -19.94 -8.31 1.21
C GLY A 283 -18.88 -8.55 2.28
N LEU A 284 -18.82 -9.78 2.83
CA LEU A 284 -17.78 -10.17 3.80
C LEU A 284 -16.38 -10.20 3.17
N ALA A 285 -16.26 -10.70 1.94
CA ALA A 285 -15.02 -10.65 1.18
C ALA A 285 -14.56 -9.21 0.96
N SER A 286 -15.47 -8.31 0.57
CA SER A 286 -15.15 -6.88 0.41
C SER A 286 -14.64 -6.25 1.72
N ILE A 287 -15.29 -6.52 2.85
CA ILE A 287 -14.86 -6.02 4.17
C ILE A 287 -13.46 -6.55 4.52
N CYS A 288 -13.20 -7.85 4.27
CA CYS A 288 -11.90 -8.46 4.50
C CYS A 288 -10.80 -7.81 3.64
N ILE A 289 -11.06 -7.63 2.34
CA ILE A 289 -10.11 -7.02 1.41
C ILE A 289 -9.83 -5.56 1.80
N LEU A 290 -10.88 -4.77 2.09
CA LEU A 290 -10.71 -3.40 2.54
C LEU A 290 -9.91 -3.31 3.84
N GLY A 291 -10.21 -4.18 4.81
CA GLY A 291 -9.45 -4.27 6.06
C GLY A 291 -7.98 -4.63 5.81
N THR A 292 -7.70 -5.57 4.92
CA THR A 292 -6.33 -5.93 4.54
C THR A 292 -5.62 -4.76 3.88
N MET A 293 -6.28 -4.03 2.96
CA MET A 293 -5.72 -2.84 2.31
C MET A 293 -5.35 -1.76 3.33
N VAL A 294 -6.26 -1.46 4.28
CA VAL A 294 -6.00 -0.50 5.37
C VAL A 294 -4.79 -0.93 6.19
N LEU A 295 -4.74 -2.20 6.59
CA LEU A 295 -3.67 -2.74 7.43
C LEU A 295 -2.31 -2.69 6.73
N VAL A 296 -2.24 -3.13 5.48
CA VAL A 296 -0.98 -3.12 4.70
C VAL A 296 -0.52 -1.69 4.43
N MET A 297 -1.43 -0.80 3.99
CA MET A 297 -1.07 0.59 3.73
C MET A 297 -0.59 1.30 5.00
N LEU A 298 -1.37 1.22 6.07
CA LEU A 298 -1.04 1.92 7.31
C LEU A 298 0.27 1.41 7.91
N SER A 299 0.49 0.09 7.93
CA SER A 299 1.73 -0.49 8.47
C SER A 299 2.96 -0.11 7.64
N SER A 300 2.89 -0.21 6.31
CA SER A 300 4.01 0.08 5.43
C SER A 300 4.36 1.56 5.36
N THR A 301 3.36 2.44 5.21
CA THR A 301 3.60 3.89 5.13
C THR A 301 4.02 4.49 6.46
N THR A 302 3.51 3.96 7.59
CA THR A 302 3.98 4.35 8.93
C THR A 302 5.42 3.91 9.16
N CYS A 303 5.80 2.70 8.74
CA CYS A 303 7.18 2.22 8.81
C CYS A 303 8.11 3.09 7.95
N LEU A 304 7.70 3.44 6.73
CA LEU A 304 8.44 4.36 5.85
C LEU A 304 8.69 5.71 6.52
N TYR A 305 7.68 6.29 7.11
CA TYR A 305 7.75 7.62 7.72
C TYR A 305 8.66 7.64 8.95
N PHE A 306 8.46 6.70 9.88
CA PHE A 306 9.30 6.62 11.07
C PHE A 306 10.72 6.11 10.80
N GLY A 307 10.91 5.36 9.72
CA GLY A 307 12.23 4.95 9.23
C GLY A 307 12.91 5.98 8.31
N ALA A 308 12.26 7.11 8.07
CA ALA A 308 12.78 8.13 7.15
C ALA A 308 14.12 8.75 7.61
N GLU A 309 14.47 8.70 8.88
CA GLU A 309 15.76 9.16 9.37
C GLU A 309 16.89 8.14 9.15
N ASP A 310 16.57 6.84 9.18
CA ASP A 310 17.55 5.78 8.99
C ASP A 310 17.93 5.63 7.50
N SER A 311 17.00 5.92 6.58
CA SER A 311 17.16 5.70 5.15
C SER A 311 18.18 6.64 4.47
N PRO A 312 18.16 7.97 4.70
CA PRO A 312 19.16 8.86 4.12
C PRO A 312 20.59 8.53 4.60
N ARG A 313 20.79 8.25 5.88
CA ARG A 313 22.10 7.87 6.43
C ARG A 313 22.59 6.51 5.93
N THR A 314 21.69 5.62 5.56
CA THR A 314 22.05 4.36 4.91
C THR A 314 22.51 4.57 3.47
N ARG A 315 21.92 5.54 2.75
CA ARG A 315 22.31 5.90 1.39
C ARG A 315 23.48 6.86 1.36
N TYR A 316 23.48 7.86 2.25
CA TYR A 316 24.52 8.88 2.40
C TYR A 316 25.15 8.71 3.78
N PRO A 317 26.16 7.84 3.92
CA PRO A 317 26.76 7.56 5.23
C PRO A 317 27.55 8.74 5.79
N ARG A 318 27.82 9.75 4.97
CA ARG A 318 28.44 11.02 5.35
C ARG A 318 27.58 12.19 4.92
N ALA A 319 27.82 13.36 5.55
CA ALA A 319 27.10 14.58 5.18
C ALA A 319 27.38 14.98 3.73
N GLU A 320 28.65 14.86 3.31
CA GLU A 320 29.10 15.08 1.93
C GLU A 320 29.69 13.79 1.37
N ASN A 321 29.31 13.44 0.14
CA ASN A 321 29.78 12.26 -0.56
C ASN A 321 30.17 12.67 -1.99
N VAL A 322 31.42 12.53 -2.31
CA VAL A 322 32.02 12.84 -3.63
C VAL A 322 32.45 11.53 -4.26
N THR A 323 32.03 11.27 -5.47
CA THR A 323 32.46 10.11 -6.26
C THR A 323 32.95 10.59 -7.61
N VAL A 324 34.13 10.16 -7.99
CA VAL A 324 34.74 10.41 -9.30
C VAL A 324 34.92 9.07 -10.00
N TRP A 325 34.42 8.95 -11.23
CA TRP A 325 34.52 7.73 -12.01
C TRP A 325 35.61 7.82 -13.08
N TYR A 326 36.28 6.71 -13.27
CA TYR A 326 37.34 6.55 -14.24
C TYR A 326 36.98 5.51 -15.30
N THR A 327 37.50 5.71 -16.51
CA THR A 327 37.32 4.76 -17.60
C THR A 327 38.46 3.74 -17.58
N ASP A 328 39.70 4.20 -17.32
CA ASP A 328 40.90 3.38 -17.44
C ASP A 328 41.27 2.71 -16.11
N ARG A 329 41.80 1.50 -16.19
CA ARG A 329 42.24 0.73 -15.02
C ARG A 329 43.44 1.37 -14.33
N GLU A 330 44.32 2.02 -15.10
CA GLU A 330 45.50 2.68 -14.58
C GLU A 330 45.17 3.80 -13.59
N ASP A 331 43.98 4.41 -13.73
CA ASP A 331 43.52 5.45 -12.83
C ASP A 331 43.23 4.93 -11.41
N LEU A 332 43.03 3.62 -11.21
CA LEU A 332 42.93 3.04 -9.85
C LEU A 332 44.23 3.18 -9.05
N TYR A 333 45.37 3.33 -9.75
CA TYR A 333 46.72 3.48 -9.13
C TYR A 333 47.19 4.91 -9.15
N ARG A 334 46.47 5.85 -9.78
CA ARG A 334 46.83 7.25 -9.85
C ARG A 334 46.86 7.89 -8.46
N ASP A 335 47.76 8.84 -8.29
CA ASP A 335 47.71 9.70 -7.09
C ASP A 335 46.51 10.63 -7.16
N HIS A 336 45.63 10.51 -6.17
CA HIS A 336 44.40 11.29 -6.03
C HIS A 336 44.55 12.50 -5.12
N SER A 337 45.78 12.83 -4.71
CA SER A 337 46.09 13.97 -3.84
C SER A 337 45.54 15.30 -4.36
N ASP A 338 45.52 15.47 -5.67
CA ASP A 338 44.99 16.65 -6.36
C ASP A 338 43.46 16.76 -6.22
N LEU A 339 42.72 15.63 -6.31
CA LEU A 339 41.28 15.59 -6.10
C LEU A 339 40.94 15.83 -4.62
N HIS A 340 41.69 15.16 -3.73
CA HIS A 340 41.63 15.39 -2.31
C HIS A 340 41.81 16.89 -1.96
N ALA A 341 42.91 17.50 -2.47
CA ALA A 341 43.20 18.92 -2.23
C ALA A 341 42.09 19.83 -2.75
N ALA A 342 41.52 19.54 -3.93
CA ALA A 342 40.41 20.30 -4.49
C ALA A 342 39.16 20.24 -3.61
N VAL A 343 38.75 19.02 -3.19
CA VAL A 343 37.58 18.83 -2.33
C VAL A 343 37.77 19.53 -0.97
N VAL A 344 38.92 19.31 -0.33
CA VAL A 344 39.23 19.91 0.99
C VAL A 344 39.31 21.43 0.91
N THR A 345 39.93 21.98 -0.14
CA THR A 345 40.05 23.45 -0.33
C THR A 345 38.68 24.07 -0.56
N ALA A 346 37.87 23.46 -1.42
CA ALA A 346 36.51 23.91 -1.69
C ALA A 346 35.63 23.89 -0.42
N ALA A 347 35.66 22.81 0.34
CA ALA A 347 34.92 22.69 1.59
C ALA A 347 35.37 23.77 2.62
N ARG A 348 36.67 23.93 2.81
CA ARG A 348 37.23 24.95 3.74
C ARG A 348 36.92 26.37 3.30
N SER A 349 36.85 26.64 2.00
CA SER A 349 36.50 28.01 1.51
C SER A 349 35.11 28.48 1.96
N ARG A 350 34.23 27.53 2.31
CA ARG A 350 32.90 27.78 2.87
C ARG A 350 32.86 27.67 4.39
N GLY A 351 34.01 27.60 5.05
CA GLY A 351 34.12 27.51 6.53
C GLY A 351 33.75 26.15 7.10
N ALA A 352 33.67 25.11 6.25
CA ALA A 352 33.29 23.75 6.68
C ALA A 352 34.36 23.18 7.65
N GLN A 353 33.92 22.71 8.81
CA GLN A 353 34.72 21.88 9.71
C GLN A 353 34.47 20.42 9.34
N MET A 354 35.41 19.84 8.59
CA MET A 354 35.33 18.46 8.13
C MET A 354 35.66 17.51 9.28
N GLN A 355 34.82 16.52 9.50
CA GLN A 355 34.98 15.47 10.49
C GLN A 355 34.89 14.11 9.83
N ASP A 356 35.60 13.10 10.34
CA ASP A 356 35.60 11.70 9.89
C ASP A 356 35.71 11.55 8.35
N LEU A 357 36.72 12.22 7.78
CA LEU A 357 37.04 12.15 6.37
C LEU A 357 37.46 10.71 5.99
N ARG A 358 36.80 10.14 5.03
CA ARG A 358 37.09 8.81 4.49
C ARG A 358 37.21 8.86 2.99
N GLU A 359 38.27 8.31 2.50
CA GLU A 359 38.51 8.19 1.06
C GLU A 359 39.02 6.80 0.71
N TYR A 360 38.59 6.31 -0.43
CA TYR A 360 38.97 5.00 -0.94
C TYR A 360 38.76 4.89 -2.44
N ARG A 361 39.53 4.04 -3.04
CA ARG A 361 39.35 3.60 -4.43
C ARG A 361 38.52 2.34 -4.47
N SER A 362 37.80 2.13 -5.55
CA SER A 362 37.01 0.91 -5.72
C SER A 362 36.87 0.53 -7.18
N SER A 363 36.79 -0.77 -7.43
CA SER A 363 36.34 -1.35 -8.69
C SER A 363 35.08 -2.15 -8.45
N SER A 364 34.03 -1.88 -9.20
CA SER A 364 32.72 -2.50 -8.95
C SER A 364 32.05 -2.96 -10.24
N SER A 365 31.24 -4.02 -10.14
CA SER A 365 30.46 -4.56 -11.26
C SER A 365 29.20 -5.27 -10.75
N ALA A 366 28.16 -5.30 -11.61
CA ALA A 366 26.94 -6.07 -11.35
C ALA A 366 27.18 -7.53 -11.74
N LEU A 367 27.25 -8.41 -10.75
CA LEU A 367 27.49 -9.84 -10.89
C LEU A 367 26.32 -10.64 -10.30
N THR A 368 26.32 -11.95 -10.51
CA THR A 368 25.45 -12.90 -9.82
C THR A 368 26.28 -13.88 -9.02
N VAL A 369 25.78 -14.31 -7.86
CA VAL A 369 26.44 -15.35 -7.04
C VAL A 369 25.68 -16.66 -7.22
N ARG A 370 26.36 -17.68 -7.79
CA ARG A 370 25.80 -19.03 -7.91
C ARG A 370 26.78 -20.03 -7.31
N ASN A 371 26.34 -20.75 -6.29
CA ASN A 371 27.16 -21.74 -5.56
C ASN A 371 28.52 -21.17 -5.10
N GLY A 372 28.54 -19.95 -4.58
CA GLY A 372 29.75 -19.27 -4.15
C GLY A 372 30.65 -18.73 -5.26
N VAL A 373 30.26 -18.85 -6.53
CA VAL A 373 31.01 -18.33 -7.69
C VAL A 373 30.34 -17.07 -8.21
N LEU A 374 31.12 -16.00 -8.32
CA LEU A 374 30.71 -14.73 -8.95
C LEU A 374 30.74 -14.89 -10.47
N GLN A 375 29.61 -14.61 -11.12
CA GLN A 375 29.44 -14.75 -12.57
C GLN A 375 28.81 -13.49 -13.14
N GLY A 376 29.00 -13.24 -14.43
CA GLY A 376 28.34 -12.14 -15.13
C GLY A 376 26.82 -12.23 -15.02
N ALA A 377 26.16 -11.10 -14.86
CA ALA A 377 24.72 -11.01 -14.56
C ALA A 377 23.78 -11.48 -15.68
N GLY A 378 24.25 -11.99 -16.81
CA GLY A 378 23.46 -12.68 -17.85
C GLY A 378 22.15 -12.02 -18.27
N GLY A 379 21.96 -10.71 -18.02
CA GLY A 379 20.74 -9.95 -18.36
C GLY A 379 19.64 -10.00 -17.29
N SER A 380 19.76 -10.78 -16.21
CA SER A 380 18.78 -10.79 -15.11
C SER A 380 19.19 -9.78 -14.03
N ILE A 381 18.46 -8.68 -13.95
CA ILE A 381 18.67 -7.66 -12.90
C ILE A 381 18.21 -8.17 -11.53
N SER A 382 17.32 -9.16 -11.49
CA SER A 382 16.72 -9.67 -10.25
C SER A 382 17.72 -10.38 -9.34
N ASP A 383 18.73 -11.07 -9.92
CA ASP A 383 19.72 -11.85 -9.18
C ASP A 383 21.06 -11.10 -9.07
N ALA A 384 21.10 -9.83 -9.49
CA ALA A 384 22.31 -9.04 -9.53
C ALA A 384 22.76 -8.64 -8.13
N VAL A 385 24.05 -8.86 -7.86
CA VAL A 385 24.77 -8.42 -6.68
C VAL A 385 25.78 -7.37 -7.13
N GLN A 386 25.72 -6.18 -6.54
CA GLN A 386 26.79 -5.19 -6.74
C GLN A 386 28.03 -5.68 -5.99
N PHE A 387 28.98 -6.24 -6.73
CA PHE A 387 30.26 -6.59 -6.18
C PHE A 387 31.19 -5.38 -6.24
N THR A 388 31.88 -5.10 -5.12
CA THR A 388 32.83 -3.98 -5.01
C THR A 388 34.12 -4.48 -4.36
N ALA A 389 35.24 -4.26 -5.01
CA ALA A 389 36.58 -4.51 -4.48
C ALA A 389 37.23 -3.21 -4.03
N ILE A 390 37.78 -3.18 -2.80
CA ILE A 390 38.48 -2.02 -2.20
C ILE A 390 39.88 -2.44 -1.77
N PRO A 391 40.93 -1.64 -2.05
CA PRO A 391 42.29 -1.93 -1.60
C PRO A 391 42.38 -1.93 -0.07
N LEU A 392 43.21 -2.81 0.48
CA LEU A 392 43.46 -2.93 1.92
C LEU A 392 44.07 -1.67 2.51
N SER A 393 44.96 -0.98 1.80
CA SER A 393 45.57 0.26 2.22
C SER A 393 44.52 1.35 2.47
N ASP A 394 43.58 1.50 1.51
CA ASP A 394 42.50 2.50 1.59
C ASP A 394 41.56 2.18 2.72
N TYR A 395 41.19 0.89 2.89
CA TYR A 395 40.36 0.46 4.00
C TYR A 395 40.98 0.77 5.37
N ASN A 396 42.26 0.41 5.53
CA ASN A 396 43.00 0.66 6.76
C ASN A 396 43.10 2.17 7.08
N ALA A 397 43.39 2.98 6.06
CA ALA A 397 43.49 4.43 6.19
C ALA A 397 42.13 5.05 6.59
N ALA A 398 41.05 4.66 5.90
CA ALA A 398 39.71 5.22 6.13
C ALA A 398 39.06 4.77 7.44
N MET A 399 39.35 3.55 7.90
CA MET A 399 38.76 2.99 9.13
C MET A 399 39.69 3.09 10.34
N GLY A 400 40.93 3.57 10.16
CA GLY A 400 41.96 3.54 11.22
C GLY A 400 42.31 2.12 11.65
N ALA A 401 42.08 1.14 10.78
CA ALA A 401 42.32 -0.27 11.03
C ALA A 401 43.80 -0.66 10.76
N ARG A 402 44.21 -1.83 11.24
CA ARG A 402 45.54 -2.40 11.00
C ARG A 402 45.40 -3.85 10.52
N LEU A 403 44.53 -4.06 9.55
CA LEU A 403 44.32 -5.39 8.98
C LEU A 403 45.47 -5.75 8.06
N THR A 404 45.72 -7.05 7.96
CA THR A 404 46.75 -7.63 7.05
C THR A 404 46.11 -8.73 6.23
N LEU A 405 46.47 -8.79 4.95
CA LEU A 405 46.12 -9.87 4.03
C LEU A 405 47.39 -10.44 3.38
N SER A 406 47.41 -11.74 3.22
CA SER A 406 48.37 -12.40 2.34
C SER A 406 47.80 -12.53 0.92
N PRO A 407 48.60 -12.67 -0.11
CA PRO A 407 48.12 -12.95 -1.46
C PRO A 407 47.11 -14.12 -1.46
N GLY A 408 46.01 -13.96 -2.21
CA GLY A 408 44.93 -14.95 -2.27
C GLY A 408 43.97 -14.93 -1.09
N GLN A 409 44.03 -13.92 -0.21
CA GLN A 409 43.09 -13.73 0.91
C GLN A 409 42.26 -12.45 0.73
N VAL A 410 41.03 -12.45 1.25
CA VAL A 410 40.13 -11.29 1.27
C VAL A 410 39.38 -11.20 2.59
N TYR A 411 39.00 -9.98 2.97
CA TYR A 411 37.93 -9.78 3.95
C TYR A 411 36.64 -9.43 3.22
N ILE A 412 35.52 -9.88 3.75
CA ILE A 412 34.19 -9.49 3.27
C ILE A 412 33.59 -8.49 4.26
N CYS A 413 33.05 -7.40 3.74
CA CYS A 413 32.38 -6.42 4.60
C CYS A 413 31.03 -6.94 5.06
N HIS A 414 30.70 -6.68 6.34
CA HIS A 414 29.33 -6.80 6.85
C HIS A 414 28.41 -5.89 6.02
N GLY A 415 27.38 -6.44 5.40
CA GLY A 415 26.58 -5.65 4.51
C GLY A 415 25.27 -6.32 4.07
N ARG A 416 24.79 -5.89 2.93
CA ARG A 416 23.52 -6.28 2.35
C ARG A 416 23.54 -7.66 1.68
N SER A 417 24.60 -8.45 1.83
CA SER A 417 24.68 -9.83 1.32
C SER A 417 24.81 -10.83 2.46
N ASP A 418 24.08 -11.93 2.38
CA ASP A 418 24.23 -13.10 3.26
C ASP A 418 25.37 -14.02 2.78
N TYR A 419 26.46 -13.45 2.26
CA TYR A 419 27.58 -14.24 1.78
C TYR A 419 28.27 -14.96 2.95
N ARG A 420 28.23 -16.29 2.96
CA ARG A 420 28.75 -17.15 4.05
C ARG A 420 29.79 -18.15 3.58
N GLU A 421 30.18 -18.07 2.29
CA GLU A 421 31.15 -19.00 1.75
C GLU A 421 32.56 -18.69 2.29
N SER A 422 33.37 -19.72 2.43
CA SER A 422 34.75 -19.60 2.88
C SER A 422 35.72 -19.13 1.79
N THR A 423 35.26 -19.12 0.54
CA THR A 423 36.07 -18.71 -0.64
C THR A 423 35.24 -17.82 -1.55
N LEU A 424 35.87 -16.76 -2.03
CA LEU A 424 35.37 -15.88 -3.08
C LEU A 424 35.91 -16.36 -4.41
N SER A 425 35.09 -16.93 -5.30
CA SER A 425 35.52 -17.58 -6.51
C SER A 425 34.97 -16.92 -7.77
N PHE A 426 35.75 -16.91 -8.84
CA PHE A 426 35.39 -16.43 -10.17
C PHE A 426 35.46 -17.56 -11.21
N PRO A 427 34.77 -17.42 -12.36
CA PRO A 427 34.91 -18.38 -13.46
C PRO A 427 36.38 -18.50 -13.92
N GLY A 428 36.80 -19.70 -14.25
CA GLY A 428 38.19 -19.93 -14.67
C GLY A 428 39.14 -20.36 -13.55
N GLY A 429 38.61 -20.51 -12.31
CA GLY A 429 39.35 -21.10 -11.19
C GLY A 429 40.08 -20.11 -10.29
N ALA A 430 40.00 -18.81 -10.54
CA ALA A 430 40.53 -17.81 -9.60
C ALA A 430 39.68 -17.78 -8.34
N ALA A 431 40.31 -17.92 -7.17
CA ALA A 431 39.64 -17.99 -5.89
C ALA A 431 40.48 -17.34 -4.80
N TRP A 432 39.82 -16.64 -3.89
CA TRP A 432 40.38 -16.02 -2.70
C TRP A 432 39.75 -16.60 -1.44
N GLN A 433 40.61 -16.89 -0.46
CA GLN A 433 40.12 -17.36 0.84
C GLN A 433 39.53 -16.19 1.66
N VAL A 434 38.34 -16.34 2.16
CA VAL A 434 37.71 -15.36 3.06
C VAL A 434 38.33 -15.51 4.45
N LYS A 435 39.17 -14.56 4.85
CA LYS A 435 39.82 -14.52 6.14
C LYS A 435 38.91 -14.16 7.29
N GLY A 436 37.87 -13.38 7.03
CA GLY A 436 36.89 -12.94 8.02
C GLY A 436 35.96 -11.86 7.52
N LEU A 437 35.09 -11.41 8.41
CA LEU A 437 34.14 -10.32 8.17
C LEU A 437 34.63 -9.05 8.85
N VAL A 438 34.47 -7.91 8.18
CA VAL A 438 34.85 -6.57 8.64
C VAL A 438 33.71 -5.56 8.45
N ASP A 439 33.79 -4.43 9.12
CA ASP A 439 32.77 -3.37 8.97
C ASP A 439 32.79 -2.77 7.56
N ASN A 440 31.63 -2.32 7.10
CA ASN A 440 31.49 -1.76 5.77
C ASN A 440 32.01 -0.32 5.71
N LEU A 441 32.89 -0.05 4.76
CA LEU A 441 33.41 1.28 4.45
C LEU A 441 32.60 1.95 3.34
N ALA A 442 32.17 1.17 2.34
CA ALA A 442 31.56 1.69 1.13
C ALA A 442 30.22 2.37 1.44
N SER A 443 30.10 3.59 0.97
CA SER A 443 28.83 4.29 0.93
C SER A 443 27.86 3.63 -0.05
N GLY A 444 26.59 3.58 0.28
CA GLY A 444 25.57 3.04 -0.60
C GLY A 444 25.23 3.91 -1.82
N GLY A 445 25.93 5.03 -2.07
CA GLY A 445 25.57 6.07 -3.04
C GLY A 445 25.26 5.57 -4.45
N ASP A 446 26.14 4.79 -5.05
CA ASP A 446 25.99 4.32 -6.43
C ASP A 446 25.05 3.14 -6.61
N SER A 447 24.68 2.45 -5.56
CA SER A 447 23.94 1.19 -5.60
C SER A 447 22.52 1.30 -5.10
N ALA A 448 21.93 2.50 -5.16
CA ALA A 448 20.52 2.70 -4.79
C ALA A 448 19.55 1.79 -5.54
N SER A 449 19.92 1.35 -6.74
CA SER A 449 19.15 0.44 -7.59
C SER A 449 19.39 -1.04 -7.30
N VAL A 450 20.45 -1.40 -6.58
CA VAL A 450 20.83 -2.80 -6.29
C VAL A 450 20.75 -3.04 -4.80
N VAL A 451 19.85 -3.90 -4.39
CA VAL A 451 19.57 -4.17 -2.97
C VAL A 451 20.65 -5.01 -2.32
N THR A 452 21.28 -5.91 -3.08
CA THR A 452 22.31 -6.81 -2.58
C THR A 452 23.70 -6.28 -2.95
N GLN A 453 24.53 -6.01 -1.94
CA GLN A 453 25.90 -5.56 -2.10
C GLN A 453 26.86 -6.53 -1.46
N LEU A 454 27.95 -6.87 -2.15
CA LEU A 454 29.04 -7.69 -1.67
C LEU A 454 30.33 -6.90 -1.82
N THR A 455 30.89 -6.41 -0.71
CA THR A 455 32.14 -5.65 -0.71
C THR A 455 33.27 -6.53 -0.18
N ALA A 456 34.32 -6.64 -0.95
CA ALA A 456 35.54 -7.36 -0.61
C ALA A 456 36.71 -6.39 -0.42
N ILE A 457 37.45 -6.54 0.67
CA ILE A 457 38.70 -5.87 0.89
C ILE A 457 39.81 -6.79 0.41
N VAL A 458 40.63 -6.29 -0.52
CA VAL A 458 41.61 -7.11 -1.29
C VAL A 458 43.01 -6.57 -1.09
N PRO A 459 44.07 -7.40 -1.21
CA PRO A 459 45.43 -6.89 -1.27
C PRO A 459 45.61 -5.86 -2.39
N ASP A 460 46.38 -4.82 -2.16
CA ASP A 460 46.52 -3.70 -3.10
C ASP A 460 47.05 -4.16 -4.46
N GLU A 461 47.90 -5.21 -4.49
CA GLU A 461 48.45 -5.77 -5.70
C GLU A 461 47.43 -6.56 -6.54
N GLU A 462 46.35 -7.08 -5.90
CA GLU A 462 45.37 -7.98 -6.52
C GLU A 462 44.10 -7.27 -7.01
N ILE A 463 43.92 -5.96 -6.73
CA ILE A 463 42.74 -5.24 -7.18
C ILE A 463 42.65 -5.19 -8.72
N ALA A 464 43.80 -5.07 -9.42
CA ALA A 464 43.85 -5.09 -10.88
C ALA A 464 43.46 -6.45 -11.46
N ASP A 465 43.78 -7.52 -10.77
CA ASP A 465 43.43 -8.88 -11.22
C ASP A 465 41.91 -9.12 -11.06
N MET A 466 41.31 -8.68 -9.95
CA MET A 466 39.86 -8.71 -9.79
C MET A 466 39.15 -7.84 -10.84
N ASP A 467 39.66 -6.64 -11.10
CA ASP A 467 39.14 -5.74 -12.13
C ASP A 467 39.15 -6.39 -13.52
N ARG A 468 40.26 -7.08 -13.89
CA ARG A 468 40.36 -7.82 -15.15
C ARG A 468 39.37 -8.97 -15.25
N LEU A 469 39.16 -9.70 -14.14
CA LEU A 469 38.18 -10.79 -14.09
C LEU A 469 36.76 -10.30 -14.28
N MET A 470 36.39 -9.18 -13.62
CA MET A 470 35.09 -8.54 -13.82
C MET A 470 34.88 -8.06 -15.26
N GLU A 471 35.90 -7.41 -15.85
CA GLU A 471 35.86 -6.92 -17.24
C GLU A 471 35.70 -8.07 -18.24
N GLY A 472 36.42 -9.20 -18.02
CA GLY A 472 36.31 -10.41 -18.84
C GLY A 472 34.92 -11.07 -18.83
N MET A 473 34.06 -10.73 -17.90
CA MET A 473 32.69 -11.22 -17.85
C MET A 473 31.68 -10.42 -18.69
N ASN A 474 32.17 -9.43 -19.43
CA ASN A 474 31.35 -8.53 -20.27
C ASN A 474 30.27 -7.78 -19.48
N THR A 475 30.52 -7.53 -18.21
CA THR A 475 29.72 -6.68 -17.33
C THR A 475 30.44 -5.33 -17.21
N GLY A 476 29.72 -4.24 -17.35
CA GLY A 476 30.34 -2.92 -17.21
C GLY A 476 31.05 -2.81 -15.85
N VAL A 477 32.34 -2.50 -15.86
CA VAL A 477 33.14 -2.27 -14.66
C VAL A 477 33.17 -0.77 -14.38
N SER A 478 32.77 -0.38 -13.15
CA SER A 478 32.85 0.99 -12.69
C SER A 478 34.03 1.13 -11.74
N ARG A 479 34.96 2.00 -12.10
CA ARG A 479 36.16 2.34 -11.32
C ARG A 479 35.97 3.71 -10.75
N SER A 480 36.19 3.87 -9.45
CA SER A 480 35.95 5.15 -8.80
C SER A 480 36.89 5.45 -7.63
N TRP A 481 37.10 6.74 -7.41
CA TRP A 481 37.55 7.28 -6.15
C TRP A 481 36.41 7.94 -5.44
N SER A 482 36.24 7.62 -4.17
CA SER A 482 35.17 8.14 -3.31
C SER A 482 35.76 8.86 -2.11
N CYS A 483 35.21 10.01 -1.80
CA CYS A 483 35.58 10.82 -0.64
C CYS A 483 34.31 11.27 0.11
N GLY A 484 34.19 10.93 1.37
CA GLY A 484 33.06 11.31 2.18
C GLY A 484 33.50 11.89 3.52
N PHE A 485 32.79 12.90 4.03
CA PHE A 485 33.08 13.53 5.32
C PHE A 485 31.80 14.09 5.96
N ASP A 486 31.82 14.23 7.28
CA ASP A 486 30.76 14.88 8.04
C ASP A 486 31.08 16.36 8.27
N LEU A 487 30.05 17.17 8.42
CA LEU A 487 30.13 18.61 8.72
C LEU A 487 29.91 18.84 10.22
N GLY A 488 30.71 19.72 10.82
CA GLY A 488 30.55 20.09 12.23
C GLY A 488 29.21 20.80 12.52
N GLN A 489 28.64 21.49 11.52
CA GLN A 489 27.29 22.03 11.52
C GLN A 489 26.65 21.68 10.20
N GLU A 490 25.53 20.95 10.25
CA GLU A 490 24.74 20.65 9.05
C GLU A 490 24.01 21.94 8.59
N PRO A 491 23.96 22.24 7.27
CA PRO A 491 23.20 23.36 6.73
C PRO A 491 21.71 23.27 7.08
N ALA A 492 21.04 24.42 7.17
CA ALA A 492 19.59 24.45 7.36
C ALA A 492 18.86 23.81 6.17
N ARG A 493 17.72 23.18 6.42
CA ARG A 493 16.96 22.36 5.45
C ARG A 493 16.58 23.07 4.14
N ASP A 494 16.53 24.41 4.12
CA ASP A 494 15.93 25.19 3.02
C ASP A 494 16.93 26.02 2.22
N GLU A 495 18.22 26.03 2.56
CA GLU A 495 19.18 26.98 1.94
C GLU A 495 20.11 26.35 0.88
N GLY A 496 19.90 25.12 0.49
CA GLY A 496 20.87 24.41 -0.36
C GLY A 496 22.19 24.16 0.38
N ASP A 497 23.07 23.36 -0.18
CA ASP A 497 24.37 23.08 0.46
C ASP A 497 25.49 23.89 -0.19
N PRO A 498 25.97 24.97 0.49
CA PRO A 498 27.04 25.81 -0.07
C PRO A 498 28.36 25.05 -0.18
N VAL A 499 28.57 23.99 0.61
CA VAL A 499 29.78 23.16 0.58
C VAL A 499 29.76 22.26 -0.66
N ALA A 500 28.63 21.54 -0.87
CA ALA A 500 28.44 20.73 -2.05
C ALA A 500 28.54 21.54 -3.36
N ALA A 501 27.93 22.73 -3.38
CA ALA A 501 28.02 23.64 -4.52
C ALA A 501 29.47 24.06 -4.82
N ALA A 502 30.26 24.41 -3.81
CA ALA A 502 31.65 24.80 -3.98
C ALA A 502 32.51 23.61 -4.47
N ILE A 503 32.25 22.40 -3.97
CA ILE A 503 32.93 21.19 -4.44
C ILE A 503 32.60 20.91 -5.91
N ARG A 504 31.33 21.02 -6.30
CA ARG A 504 30.92 20.87 -7.72
C ARG A 504 31.62 21.89 -8.62
N GLU A 505 31.66 23.14 -8.20
CA GLU A 505 32.36 24.21 -8.94
C GLU A 505 33.86 23.92 -9.08
N ALA A 506 34.51 23.47 -8.01
CA ALA A 506 35.92 23.12 -8.02
C ALA A 506 36.25 21.92 -8.93
N LEU A 507 35.34 20.93 -9.01
CA LEU A 507 35.51 19.76 -9.88
C LEU A 507 35.18 20.09 -11.34
N VAL A 508 34.18 20.89 -11.62
CA VAL A 508 33.83 21.36 -12.99
C VAL A 508 34.95 22.21 -13.59
N SER A 509 35.64 23.03 -12.79
CA SER A 509 36.72 23.88 -13.27
C SER A 509 37.99 23.14 -13.72
N ARG A 510 38.08 21.85 -13.40
CA ARG A 510 39.13 20.96 -13.94
C ARG A 510 38.77 20.56 -15.36
N GLN A 511 39.60 20.87 -16.30
CA GLN A 511 39.41 20.65 -17.75
C GLN A 511 39.47 19.16 -18.17
N ASP A 512 39.64 18.25 -17.24
CA ASP A 512 39.63 16.81 -17.50
C ASP A 512 38.21 16.31 -17.66
N ASP A 513 37.98 15.41 -18.62
CA ASP A 513 36.67 14.76 -18.91
C ASP A 513 36.27 13.75 -17.79
N ILE A 514 36.27 14.23 -16.54
CA ILE A 514 36.03 13.42 -15.34
C ILE A 514 34.54 13.40 -15.08
N ARG A 515 33.94 12.21 -15.04
CA ARG A 515 32.59 12.04 -14.53
C ARG A 515 32.64 12.08 -13.01
N PHE A 516 31.90 12.97 -12.40
CA PHE A 516 31.81 13.03 -10.94
C PHE A 516 30.37 13.25 -10.48
N ASN A 517 30.12 12.90 -9.25
CA ASN A 517 28.89 13.21 -8.53
C ASN A 517 29.22 13.74 -7.14
N VAL A 518 28.50 14.77 -6.70
CA VAL A 518 28.58 15.32 -5.35
C VAL A 518 27.19 15.25 -4.76
N GLU A 519 27.01 14.41 -3.77
CA GLU A 519 25.76 14.20 -3.09
C GLU A 519 25.87 14.71 -1.64
N SER A 520 25.00 15.66 -1.31
CA SER A 520 24.87 16.17 0.06
C SER A 520 23.66 15.55 0.75
N LEU A 521 23.86 15.10 1.99
CA LEU A 521 22.77 14.61 2.82
C LEU A 521 21.71 15.69 3.06
N SER A 522 22.14 16.95 3.26
CA SER A 522 21.25 18.07 3.51
C SER A 522 20.35 18.39 2.32
N GLU A 523 20.91 18.43 1.10
CA GLU A 523 20.13 18.67 -0.14
C GLU A 523 19.11 17.55 -0.41
N ASN A 524 19.52 16.30 -0.27
CA ASN A 524 18.68 15.15 -0.59
C ASN A 524 17.68 14.80 0.54
N ARG A 525 17.93 15.24 1.77
CA ARG A 525 17.05 14.98 2.92
C ARG A 525 15.65 15.51 2.70
N GLY A 526 15.51 16.70 2.09
CA GLY A 526 14.22 17.29 1.74
C GLY A 526 13.40 16.40 0.80
N ASP A 527 14.02 15.86 -0.24
CA ASP A 527 13.36 14.97 -1.21
C ASP A 527 12.91 13.64 -0.60
N PHE A 528 13.71 13.07 0.32
CA PHE A 528 13.33 11.88 1.08
C PHE A 528 12.11 12.13 1.96
N TYR A 529 12.16 13.20 2.77
CA TYR A 529 11.02 13.56 3.62
C TYR A 529 9.79 13.94 2.82
N GLY A 530 9.96 14.60 1.68
CA GLY A 530 8.90 14.91 0.73
C GLY A 530 8.22 13.63 0.21
N SER A 531 9.00 12.68 -0.27
CA SER A 531 8.51 11.42 -0.82
C SER A 531 7.88 10.52 0.26
N TYR A 532 8.56 10.31 1.39
CA TYR A 532 8.06 9.44 2.46
C TYR A 532 6.88 10.06 3.21
N GLY A 533 6.93 11.37 3.44
CA GLY A 533 5.83 12.13 4.03
C GLY A 533 4.59 12.10 3.17
N SER A 534 4.73 12.25 1.85
CA SER A 534 3.59 12.15 0.93
C SER A 534 2.99 10.75 0.87
N LEU A 535 3.82 9.69 0.87
CA LEU A 535 3.35 8.29 0.95
C LEU A 535 2.62 8.02 2.27
N PHE A 536 3.14 8.50 3.38
CA PHE A 536 2.50 8.37 4.69
C PHE A 536 1.16 9.11 4.74
N PHE A 537 1.13 10.36 4.29
CA PHE A 537 -0.10 11.14 4.21
C PHE A 537 -1.15 10.47 3.31
N LEU A 538 -0.73 10.01 2.13
CA LEU A 538 -1.59 9.26 1.21
C LEU A 538 -2.11 7.97 1.85
N GLY A 539 -1.22 7.23 2.54
CA GLY A 539 -1.57 6.01 3.26
C GLY A 539 -2.64 6.24 4.33
N ILE A 540 -2.52 7.31 5.12
CA ILE A 540 -3.54 7.71 6.10
C ILE A 540 -4.85 8.07 5.39
N LEU A 541 -4.82 8.92 4.37
CA LEU A 541 -6.02 9.39 3.69
C LEU A 541 -6.80 8.25 3.04
N LEU A 542 -6.10 7.35 2.33
CA LEU A 542 -6.72 6.17 1.73
C LEU A 542 -7.21 5.18 2.79
N SER A 543 -6.47 5.00 3.88
CA SER A 543 -6.91 4.14 5.00
C SER A 543 -8.19 4.65 5.66
N VAL A 544 -8.35 5.96 5.83
CA VAL A 544 -9.59 6.58 6.30
C VAL A 544 -10.72 6.33 5.30
N GLY A 545 -10.47 6.54 4.00
CA GLY A 545 -11.46 6.30 2.94
C GLY A 545 -11.92 4.83 2.88
N PHE A 546 -11.00 3.90 2.91
CA PHE A 546 -11.31 2.45 2.89
C PHE A 546 -11.98 1.99 4.19
N SER A 547 -11.61 2.55 5.34
CA SER A 547 -12.28 2.28 6.61
C SER A 547 -13.73 2.77 6.59
N LEU A 548 -14.00 3.98 6.11
CA LEU A 548 -15.35 4.50 5.95
C LEU A 548 -16.17 3.62 5.00
N ALA A 549 -15.59 3.15 3.92
CA ALA A 549 -16.24 2.22 3.00
C ALA A 549 -16.61 0.88 3.69
N ALA A 550 -15.68 0.31 4.45
CA ALA A 550 -15.92 -0.90 5.22
C ALA A 550 -17.07 -0.71 6.23
N VAL A 551 -17.06 0.42 6.95
CA VAL A 551 -18.12 0.82 7.89
C VAL A 551 -19.49 0.87 7.19
N LEU A 552 -19.56 1.47 6.02
CA LEU A 552 -20.79 1.58 5.25
C LEU A 552 -21.29 0.23 4.74
N ILE A 553 -20.39 -0.63 4.26
CA ILE A 553 -20.75 -1.99 3.85
C ILE A 553 -21.28 -2.79 5.06
N ILE A 554 -20.64 -2.67 6.22
CA ILE A 554 -21.08 -3.29 7.48
C ILE A 554 -22.48 -2.78 7.85
N TYR A 555 -22.69 -1.46 7.83
CA TYR A 555 -23.95 -0.83 8.17
C TYR A 555 -25.11 -1.31 7.27
N TYR A 556 -24.94 -1.22 5.95
CA TYR A 556 -25.95 -1.70 5.00
C TYR A 556 -26.28 -3.18 5.18
N LYS A 557 -25.25 -3.97 5.44
CA LYS A 557 -25.42 -5.40 5.68
C LYS A 557 -26.24 -5.65 6.94
N GLN A 558 -25.94 -4.96 8.05
CA GLN A 558 -26.66 -5.15 9.31
C GLN A 558 -28.12 -4.71 9.20
N ILE A 559 -28.40 -3.57 8.57
CA ILE A 559 -29.77 -3.13 8.33
C ILE A 559 -30.53 -4.16 7.50
N SER A 560 -29.90 -4.69 6.43
CA SER A 560 -30.53 -5.71 5.59
C SER A 560 -30.88 -6.97 6.37
N GLU A 561 -29.93 -7.46 7.17
CA GLU A 561 -30.15 -8.65 7.98
C GLU A 561 -31.18 -8.39 9.09
N GLY A 562 -31.21 -7.18 9.69
CA GLY A 562 -32.15 -6.81 10.71
C GLY A 562 -33.63 -6.93 10.25
N TYR A 563 -33.97 -6.37 9.09
CA TYR A 563 -35.32 -6.47 8.53
C TYR A 563 -35.72 -7.90 8.16
N GLU A 564 -34.80 -8.73 7.74
CA GLU A 564 -35.10 -10.12 7.36
C GLU A 564 -35.23 -11.03 8.58
N ASP A 565 -34.40 -10.80 9.58
CA ASP A 565 -34.49 -11.54 10.84
C ASP A 565 -35.71 -11.17 11.66
N GLN A 566 -36.28 -9.97 11.47
CA GLN A 566 -37.54 -9.56 12.13
C GLN A 566 -38.64 -10.59 11.91
N ALA A 567 -38.89 -11.01 10.66
CA ALA A 567 -39.93 -12.00 10.37
C ALA A 567 -39.60 -13.39 10.96
N ARG A 568 -38.32 -13.76 11.04
CA ARG A 568 -37.91 -15.02 11.67
C ARG A 568 -38.06 -14.98 13.19
N PHE A 569 -37.82 -13.82 13.80
CA PHE A 569 -38.01 -13.60 15.22
C PHE A 569 -39.47 -13.81 15.65
N ASP A 570 -40.40 -13.23 14.91
CA ASP A 570 -41.82 -13.41 15.16
C ASP A 570 -42.24 -14.88 15.15
N ILE A 571 -41.68 -15.64 14.19
CA ILE A 571 -41.93 -17.08 14.11
C ILE A 571 -41.33 -17.82 15.30
N MET A 572 -40.08 -17.53 15.67
CA MET A 572 -39.39 -18.17 16.79
C MET A 572 -40.10 -17.88 18.14
N GLN A 573 -40.61 -16.68 18.33
CA GLN A 573 -41.40 -16.34 19.52
C GLN A 573 -42.71 -17.11 19.57
N LYS A 574 -43.40 -17.27 18.45
CA LYS A 574 -44.62 -18.07 18.32
C LYS A 574 -44.40 -19.56 18.61
N VAL A 575 -43.21 -20.07 18.38
CA VAL A 575 -42.79 -21.46 18.67
C VAL A 575 -42.33 -21.62 20.13
N GLY A 576 -42.30 -20.54 20.92
CA GLY A 576 -42.04 -20.60 22.38
C GLY A 576 -40.59 -20.34 22.80
N MET A 577 -39.73 -19.82 21.90
CA MET A 577 -38.37 -19.38 22.29
C MET A 577 -38.45 -18.06 23.08
N THR A 578 -37.67 -17.98 24.18
CA THR A 578 -37.61 -16.74 24.96
C THR A 578 -36.82 -15.65 24.21
N ARG A 579 -37.16 -14.36 24.45
CA ARG A 579 -36.40 -13.22 23.89
C ARG A 579 -34.92 -13.30 24.23
N ARG A 580 -34.53 -13.87 25.36
CA ARG A 580 -33.12 -14.04 25.80
C ARG A 580 -32.39 -15.11 24.98
N ASP A 581 -33.02 -16.24 24.68
CA ASP A 581 -32.44 -17.33 23.90
C ASP A 581 -32.23 -16.90 22.46
N ILE A 582 -33.21 -16.21 21.90
CA ILE A 582 -33.14 -15.65 20.54
C ILE A 582 -32.00 -14.64 20.44
N ARG A 583 -31.91 -13.69 21.39
CA ARG A 583 -30.85 -12.68 21.44
C ARG A 583 -29.47 -13.30 21.58
N SER A 584 -29.29 -14.32 22.42
CA SER A 584 -28.05 -15.03 22.61
C SER A 584 -27.60 -15.77 21.33
N SER A 585 -28.54 -16.46 20.66
CA SER A 585 -28.28 -17.18 19.42
C SER A 585 -27.83 -16.23 18.30
N ILE A 586 -28.51 -15.09 18.13
CA ILE A 586 -28.19 -14.08 17.12
C ILE A 586 -26.86 -13.41 17.42
N ASN A 587 -26.59 -13.03 18.65
CA ASN A 587 -25.35 -12.38 19.01
C ASN A 587 -24.14 -13.29 18.71
N SER A 588 -24.24 -14.58 19.00
CA SER A 588 -23.20 -15.55 18.68
C SER A 588 -22.94 -15.66 17.16
N GLN A 589 -24.00 -15.64 16.35
CA GLN A 589 -23.89 -15.69 14.88
C GLN A 589 -23.32 -14.40 14.29
N LEU A 590 -23.79 -13.25 14.80
CA LEU A 590 -23.30 -11.94 14.37
C LEU A 590 -21.81 -11.79 14.66
N LEU A 591 -21.38 -12.13 15.88
CA LEU A 591 -19.96 -12.08 16.25
C LEU A 591 -19.10 -12.88 15.27
N LEU A 592 -19.46 -14.13 14.98
CA LEU A 592 -18.71 -14.99 14.08
C LEU A 592 -18.63 -14.40 12.67
N VAL A 593 -19.77 -13.94 12.13
CA VAL A 593 -19.85 -13.39 10.78
C VAL A 593 -19.05 -12.09 10.66
N PHE A 594 -19.06 -11.24 11.70
CA PHE A 594 -18.37 -9.95 11.66
C PHE A 594 -16.87 -10.06 11.93
N PHE A 595 -16.43 -10.88 12.86
CA PHE A 595 -15.01 -10.97 13.19
C PHE A 595 -14.22 -11.89 12.24
N LEU A 596 -14.88 -12.77 11.49
CA LEU A 596 -14.23 -13.62 10.49
C LEU A 596 -13.47 -12.83 9.43
N PRO A 597 -14.02 -11.74 8.83
CA PRO A 597 -13.27 -10.89 7.91
C PRO A 597 -12.04 -10.23 8.55
N LEU A 598 -12.13 -9.79 9.81
CA LEU A 598 -11.02 -9.18 10.52
C LEU A 598 -9.90 -10.19 10.79
N LEU A 599 -10.26 -11.40 11.22
CA LEU A 599 -9.28 -12.48 11.46
C LEU A 599 -8.56 -12.88 10.16
N LEU A 600 -9.31 -12.99 9.06
CA LEU A 600 -8.72 -13.32 7.76
C LEU A 600 -7.87 -12.16 7.21
N ALA A 601 -8.27 -10.90 7.43
CA ALA A 601 -7.46 -9.74 7.09
C ALA A 601 -6.14 -9.72 7.88
N GLY A 602 -6.16 -10.07 9.17
CA GLY A 602 -4.95 -10.28 9.97
C GLY A 602 -4.08 -11.41 9.44
N LEU A 603 -4.67 -12.52 9.01
CA LEU A 603 -3.94 -13.62 8.38
C LEU A 603 -3.29 -13.18 7.06
N HIS A 604 -4.02 -12.46 6.21
CA HIS A 604 -3.46 -11.89 4.98
C HIS A 604 -2.28 -10.96 5.28
N LEU A 605 -2.38 -10.14 6.33
CA LEU A 605 -1.30 -9.24 6.76
C LEU A 605 -0.04 -10.02 7.17
N VAL A 606 -0.19 -11.12 7.92
CA VAL A 606 0.95 -11.98 8.33
C VAL A 606 1.68 -12.55 7.10
N PHE A 607 0.94 -13.05 6.11
CA PHE A 607 1.55 -13.56 4.88
C PHE A 607 2.03 -12.47 3.92
N ALA A 608 1.45 -11.27 3.97
CA ALA A 608 1.93 -10.12 3.21
C ALA A 608 3.21 -9.52 3.83
N PHE A 609 3.46 -9.72 5.12
CA PHE A 609 4.59 -9.13 5.84
C PHE A 609 5.95 -9.37 5.18
N PRO A 610 6.36 -10.61 4.78
CA PRO A 610 7.62 -10.83 4.08
C PRO A 610 7.72 -10.06 2.76
N PHE A 611 6.59 -9.92 2.05
CA PHE A 611 6.52 -9.17 0.81
C PHE A 611 6.71 -7.67 1.03
N VAL A 612 5.99 -7.10 2.00
CA VAL A 612 6.10 -5.69 2.38
C VAL A 612 7.52 -5.38 2.86
N HIS A 613 8.11 -6.25 3.67
CA HIS A 613 9.50 -6.08 4.12
C HIS A 613 10.46 -5.96 2.94
N LYS A 614 10.33 -6.83 1.92
CA LYS A 614 11.18 -6.78 0.73
C LYS A 614 10.97 -5.51 -0.11
N LEU A 615 9.73 -5.04 -0.22
CA LEU A 615 9.45 -3.76 -0.89
C LEU A 615 10.04 -2.58 -0.13
N LEU A 616 10.04 -2.61 1.20
CA LEU A 616 10.65 -1.56 2.02
C LEU A 616 12.19 -1.53 1.90
N LEU A 617 12.83 -2.68 1.62
CA LEU A 617 14.27 -2.72 1.32
C LEU A 617 14.63 -1.89 0.07
N LEU A 618 13.73 -1.77 -0.91
CA LEU A 618 13.92 -0.88 -2.07
C LEU A 618 14.00 0.60 -1.66
N PHE A 619 13.42 0.95 -0.52
CA PHE A 619 13.51 2.28 0.08
C PHE A 619 14.61 2.38 1.16
N ASN A 620 15.57 1.48 1.15
CA ASN A 620 16.67 1.41 2.12
C ASN A 620 16.25 1.26 3.60
N LEU A 621 15.08 0.68 3.83
CA LEU A 621 14.56 0.44 5.18
C LEU A 621 14.84 -1.01 5.62
N TRP A 622 15.84 -1.17 6.50
CA TRP A 622 16.29 -2.47 7.02
C TRP A 622 15.77 -2.79 8.42
N ASN A 623 15.13 -1.82 9.08
CA ASN A 623 14.69 -1.95 10.47
C ASN A 623 13.44 -2.83 10.59
N THR A 624 13.65 -4.17 10.62
CA THR A 624 12.57 -5.16 10.78
C THR A 624 11.81 -4.99 12.09
N ARG A 625 12.47 -4.53 13.18
CA ARG A 625 11.80 -4.31 14.47
C ARG A 625 10.77 -3.19 14.37
N LEU A 626 11.10 -2.11 13.67
CA LEU A 626 10.19 -1.02 13.40
C LEU A 626 8.98 -1.51 12.59
N LEU A 627 9.21 -2.32 11.54
CA LEU A 627 8.13 -2.86 10.72
C LEU A 627 7.19 -3.78 11.53
N VAL A 628 7.72 -4.64 12.38
CA VAL A 628 6.92 -5.49 13.29
C VAL A 628 6.09 -4.61 14.23
N GLY A 629 6.71 -3.61 14.85
CA GLY A 629 6.04 -2.69 15.78
C GLY A 629 4.90 -1.90 15.10
N THR A 630 5.16 -1.31 13.94
CA THR A 630 4.15 -0.54 13.17
C THR A 630 3.04 -1.43 12.66
N THR A 631 3.34 -2.66 12.25
CA THR A 631 2.33 -3.64 11.81
C THR A 631 1.42 -4.06 12.97
N ALA A 632 1.99 -4.35 14.14
CA ALA A 632 1.22 -4.71 15.33
C ALA A 632 0.34 -3.54 15.80
N ALA A 633 0.89 -2.33 15.85
CA ALA A 633 0.15 -1.12 16.23
C ALA A 633 -1.01 -0.83 15.25
N SER A 634 -0.78 -0.93 13.94
CA SER A 634 -1.80 -0.75 12.91
C SER A 634 -2.91 -1.77 13.02
N PHE A 635 -2.58 -3.04 13.28
CA PHE A 635 -3.58 -4.09 13.49
C PHE A 635 -4.43 -3.82 14.72
N LEU A 636 -3.81 -3.46 15.84
CA LEU A 636 -4.54 -3.12 17.08
C LEU A 636 -5.46 -1.90 16.91
N ALA A 637 -4.96 -0.83 16.29
CA ALA A 637 -5.74 0.37 16.01
C ALA A 637 -6.97 0.05 15.13
N PHE A 638 -6.76 -0.71 14.06
CA PHE A 638 -7.85 -1.12 13.18
C PHE A 638 -8.84 -2.08 13.88
N ALA A 639 -8.37 -3.02 14.69
CA ALA A 639 -9.23 -3.94 15.45
C ALA A 639 -10.10 -3.19 16.46
N VAL A 640 -9.56 -2.15 17.13
CA VAL A 640 -10.34 -1.28 18.03
C VAL A 640 -11.41 -0.52 17.25
N LEU A 641 -11.04 0.15 16.15
CA LEU A 641 -11.98 0.86 15.28
C LEU A 641 -13.08 -0.08 14.79
N TYR A 642 -12.70 -1.25 14.30
CA TYR A 642 -13.64 -2.26 13.81
C TYR A 642 -14.63 -2.72 14.89
N THR A 643 -14.14 -2.93 16.11
CA THR A 643 -14.96 -3.31 17.26
C THR A 643 -15.95 -2.20 17.66
N LEU A 644 -15.51 -0.94 17.64
CA LEU A 644 -16.38 0.21 17.90
C LEU A 644 -17.49 0.31 16.85
N VAL A 645 -17.16 0.15 15.59
CA VAL A 645 -18.12 0.13 14.48
C VAL A 645 -19.13 -1.02 14.65
N TYR A 646 -18.63 -2.21 14.97
CA TYR A 646 -19.50 -3.36 15.25
C TYR A 646 -20.49 -3.06 16.37
N ARG A 647 -20.04 -2.48 17.50
CA ARG A 647 -20.93 -2.12 18.61
C ARG A 647 -22.00 -1.11 18.20
N ALA A 648 -21.61 -0.04 17.50
CA ALA A 648 -22.52 0.99 17.05
C ALA A 648 -23.59 0.45 16.08
N THR A 649 -23.18 -0.36 15.11
CA THR A 649 -24.08 -0.93 14.11
C THR A 649 -24.96 -2.06 14.68
N SER A 650 -24.45 -2.83 15.63
CA SER A 650 -25.21 -3.88 16.35
C SER A 650 -26.38 -3.29 17.14
N THR A 651 -26.23 -2.11 17.74
CA THR A 651 -27.33 -1.40 18.41
C THR A 651 -28.46 -1.04 17.44
N ALA A 652 -28.12 -0.53 16.25
CA ALA A 652 -29.10 -0.23 15.20
C ALA A 652 -29.85 -1.49 14.74
N TYR A 653 -29.15 -2.61 14.59
CA TYR A 653 -29.75 -3.90 14.28
C TYR A 653 -30.77 -4.33 15.33
N TYR A 654 -30.42 -4.26 16.63
CA TYR A 654 -31.33 -4.65 17.72
C TYR A 654 -32.60 -3.79 17.76
N HIS A 655 -32.50 -2.49 17.50
CA HIS A 655 -33.70 -1.62 17.42
C HIS A 655 -34.64 -2.05 16.29
N ILE A 656 -34.10 -2.39 15.09
CA ILE A 656 -34.93 -2.84 13.97
C ILE A 656 -35.67 -4.15 14.31
N VAL A 657 -34.99 -5.06 14.98
CA VAL A 657 -35.55 -6.37 15.31
C VAL A 657 -36.56 -6.30 16.48
N SER A 658 -36.34 -5.39 17.47
CA SER A 658 -37.22 -5.25 18.63
C SER A 658 -38.50 -4.46 18.35
N ASP A 659 -38.44 -3.43 17.48
CA ASP A 659 -39.61 -2.58 17.12
C ASP A 659 -40.71 -3.35 16.38
N GLY A 660 -40.45 -4.56 15.89
CA GLY A 660 -41.42 -5.43 15.24
C GLY A 660 -42.34 -6.20 16.22
N GLY A 661 -41.95 -6.32 17.48
CA GLY A 661 -42.69 -7.08 18.48
C GLY A 661 -43.80 -6.30 19.23
N ASP A 662 -43.87 -5.00 19.00
CA ASP A 662 -44.86 -4.10 19.64
C ASP A 662 -45.96 -3.62 18.68
N ARG A 663 -46.10 -4.21 17.49
CA ARG A 663 -47.22 -3.96 16.55
C ARG A 663 -48.19 -5.10 16.45
#